data_66c7e9c8f4a1fa4b26f80f113387a3c7
#
_entry.id   66c7e9c8f4a1fa4b26f80f113387a3c7
#
_cell.length_a   1.000
_cell.length_b   1.000
_cell.length_c   1.000
_cell.angle_alpha   90.00
_cell.angle_beta   90.00
_cell.angle_gamma   90.00
#
_symmetry.space_group_name_H-M   'P 1'
#
loop_
_entity.id
_entity.type
_entity.pdbx_description
1 polymer ?
#
loop_
_entity_poly.entity_id
_entity_poly.type
_entity_poly.pdbx_seq_one_letter_code
_entity_poly.pdbx_strand_id
1 'polypeptide(L)'
;MAGAVISLGLSAQSNGLTDTSRSRHAVMSNTPLGAVKWTGGFWGERFNVYSGTSLQSMWDTWNNPDVSHGFRNFEIAAGTCPGEHWGPPFHDGDMYKWLEAVAAVYAVNKDPELDALMNKFIGQVVKAQREDGYIHTPVIIDERNRGIDTHAFHKDQTVIGTKVGAEDEKGAFANRLNFETYNLGHLMMAGIVHKRATGKTTLFDAAVKATDFLCHFYETASAELARNAICPSHYMGVVEMYRETHNPRYLDLANNLINIRGLVENGTDDNQDRIPFRDQYNAMGHAVRANYLYAGVADLYAETGEEQLMKNLTSIWNDIVTRKMYITGACGALYDGTSPDGTCYEPDSIQKVHQSYGRPYQLPNSTAHNETCANIGNMLFNWRMLESTGDARYADIVETALYNSVLSGVSLDGKRYFYTNPLRMSDNLPYTLRWPKTREEYISCFCCPPNTLRTICEAQNYAYTVNDSTLWCNLYGDSELRTSLGKKRPLAVTQHTGYPYDGKVVLKFVETPKKEDITLNLRVPSWCDKATVSVNGKPEAVSVTPDSYISLRRVWKPGDEVVFDMDMRTRLLESNPLVEETRNHVAVKRGPIVYCLESIDIEDGKSIDDVLIPADAAFTEKDITIDGSRMTALETMARLADNGDWTGKLYREVGSADKSVRVTLIPYYAWGNRDKAEMSVWLPLSR
;
A
#
# COMPACT_ATOMS: atom_id res chain seq x y z
N MET A 1 14.21 -41.94 -26.05
CA MET A 1 13.92 -40.48 -26.23
C MET A 1 14.62 -39.73 -25.10
N ALA A 2 15.71 -39.08 -25.42
CA ALA A 2 16.54 -38.35 -24.45
C ALA A 2 15.90 -36.99 -24.23
N GLY A 3 15.47 -36.75 -23.00
CA GLY A 3 14.98 -35.43 -22.56
C GLY A 3 16.13 -34.46 -22.46
N ALA A 4 16.08 -33.40 -23.25
CA ALA A 4 17.01 -32.27 -23.16
C ALA A 4 16.75 -31.52 -21.85
N VAL A 5 17.69 -31.61 -20.92
CA VAL A 5 17.78 -30.72 -19.76
C VAL A 5 18.28 -29.36 -20.29
N ILE A 6 17.37 -28.42 -20.45
CA ILE A 6 17.73 -27.01 -20.69
C ILE A 6 18.31 -26.49 -19.38
N SER A 7 19.64 -26.40 -19.31
CA SER A 7 20.33 -25.63 -18.29
C SER A 7 20.07 -24.15 -18.57
N LEU A 8 19.09 -23.56 -17.89
CA LEU A 8 18.98 -22.12 -17.79
C LEU A 8 20.23 -21.61 -17.07
N GLY A 9 21.10 -20.95 -17.83
CA GLY A 9 22.26 -20.25 -17.27
C GLY A 9 21.79 -19.28 -16.19
N LEU A 10 22.45 -19.35 -15.03
CA LEU A 10 22.32 -18.38 -13.95
C LEU A 10 22.71 -16.98 -14.49
N SER A 11 21.74 -16.25 -15.03
CA SER A 11 21.86 -14.79 -15.13
C SER A 11 22.06 -14.23 -13.72
N ALA A 12 22.78 -13.13 -13.59
CA ALA A 12 22.94 -12.41 -12.35
C ALA A 12 21.56 -12.33 -11.67
N GLN A 13 21.49 -12.79 -10.42
CA GLN A 13 20.23 -12.91 -9.67
C GLN A 13 19.60 -11.52 -9.62
N SER A 14 18.40 -11.34 -10.18
CA SER A 14 17.67 -10.08 -10.08
C SER A 14 17.31 -9.83 -8.61
N ASN A 15 17.41 -8.58 -8.18
CA ASN A 15 17.07 -8.21 -6.81
C ASN A 15 15.55 -8.08 -6.62
N GLY A 16 15.05 -7.88 -5.39
CA GLY A 16 13.62 -7.74 -5.08
C GLY A 16 13.06 -6.35 -5.42
N LEU A 17 11.99 -5.95 -4.76
CA LEU A 17 11.42 -4.60 -4.88
C LEU A 17 12.37 -3.55 -4.28
N THR A 18 12.99 -3.89 -3.14
CA THR A 18 14.07 -3.15 -2.49
C THR A 18 15.31 -4.02 -2.44
N ASP A 19 16.50 -3.44 -2.62
CA ASP A 19 17.76 -4.17 -2.52
C ASP A 19 18.59 -3.73 -1.32
N THR A 20 18.25 -4.23 -0.17
CA THR A 20 19.01 -4.01 1.07
C THR A 20 20.15 -5.00 1.28
N SER A 21 20.48 -5.86 0.29
CA SER A 21 21.48 -6.92 0.41
C SER A 21 22.91 -6.43 0.71
N ARG A 22 23.16 -5.14 0.42
CA ARG A 22 24.45 -4.47 0.69
C ARG A 22 24.33 -3.34 1.71
N SER A 23 23.12 -3.04 2.17
CA SER A 23 22.84 -1.99 3.15
C SER A 23 23.39 -2.39 4.51
N ARG A 24 24.30 -1.59 5.06
CA ARG A 24 25.03 -1.94 6.28
C ARG A 24 24.15 -1.98 7.54
N HIS A 25 23.03 -1.30 7.51
CA HIS A 25 22.12 -1.14 8.64
C HIS A 25 20.77 -1.82 8.38
N ALA A 26 20.71 -2.74 7.41
CA ALA A 26 19.58 -3.64 7.20
C ALA A 26 19.87 -5.04 7.76
N VAL A 27 18.86 -5.69 8.31
CA VAL A 27 18.93 -7.04 8.90
C VAL A 27 18.59 -8.10 7.85
N MET A 28 17.69 -7.77 6.93
CA MET A 28 17.19 -8.69 5.92
C MET A 28 16.96 -7.98 4.58
N SER A 29 16.85 -8.76 3.52
CA SER A 29 16.60 -8.28 2.16
C SER A 29 15.42 -9.00 1.54
N ASN A 30 14.77 -8.34 0.57
CA ASN A 30 13.79 -8.98 -0.30
C ASN A 30 14.40 -10.18 -1.03
N THR A 31 13.55 -11.17 -1.32
CA THR A 31 13.86 -12.19 -2.32
C THR A 31 13.78 -11.59 -3.72
N PRO A 32 14.53 -12.12 -4.71
CA PRO A 32 14.51 -11.63 -6.08
C PRO A 32 13.11 -11.60 -6.69
N LEU A 33 12.86 -10.66 -7.61
CA LEU A 33 11.60 -10.61 -8.35
C LEU A 33 11.37 -11.91 -9.11
N GLY A 34 10.16 -12.48 -8.94
CA GLY A 34 9.79 -13.77 -9.54
C GLY A 34 10.34 -14.98 -8.80
N ALA A 35 11.11 -14.82 -7.71
CA ALA A 35 11.56 -15.92 -6.86
C ALA A 35 10.40 -16.57 -6.08
N VAL A 36 9.37 -15.81 -5.77
CA VAL A 36 8.14 -16.25 -5.11
C VAL A 36 7.00 -16.27 -6.11
N LYS A 37 6.24 -17.36 -6.11
CA LYS A 37 5.00 -17.51 -6.89
C LYS A 37 3.89 -17.98 -5.97
N TRP A 38 2.75 -17.32 -6.05
CA TRP A 38 1.53 -17.83 -5.44
C TRP A 38 1.06 -19.03 -6.27
N THR A 39 0.83 -20.17 -5.62
CA THR A 39 0.45 -21.43 -6.28
C THR A 39 -1.04 -21.75 -6.13
N GLY A 40 -1.75 -21.02 -5.29
CA GLY A 40 -3.17 -21.20 -5.04
C GLY A 40 -3.64 -20.37 -3.84
N GLY A 41 -4.80 -20.77 -3.30
CA GLY A 41 -5.38 -20.15 -2.12
C GLY A 41 -5.73 -18.67 -2.31
N PHE A 42 -5.89 -17.96 -1.22
CA PHE A 42 -6.34 -16.55 -1.20
C PHE A 42 -5.50 -15.64 -2.11
N TRP A 43 -4.18 -15.65 -1.93
CA TRP A 43 -3.30 -14.76 -2.72
C TRP A 43 -3.18 -15.19 -4.17
N GLY A 44 -3.24 -16.49 -4.47
CA GLY A 44 -3.25 -16.99 -5.85
C GLY A 44 -4.49 -16.54 -6.61
N GLU A 45 -5.68 -16.58 -5.98
CA GLU A 45 -6.92 -16.07 -6.58
C GLU A 45 -6.85 -14.55 -6.81
N ARG A 46 -6.38 -13.79 -5.82
CA ARG A 46 -6.19 -12.34 -5.98
C ARG A 46 -5.19 -12.03 -7.10
N PHE A 47 -4.01 -12.63 -7.08
CA PHE A 47 -3.00 -12.43 -8.12
C PHE A 47 -3.56 -12.71 -9.53
N ASN A 48 -4.35 -13.77 -9.70
CA ASN A 48 -4.95 -14.10 -10.99
C ASN A 48 -5.95 -13.04 -11.46
N VAL A 49 -6.78 -12.49 -10.57
CA VAL A 49 -7.71 -11.41 -10.90
C VAL A 49 -6.94 -10.16 -11.33
N TYR A 50 -5.91 -9.77 -10.58
CA TYR A 50 -5.20 -8.53 -10.85
C TYR A 50 -4.29 -8.63 -12.07
N SER A 51 -3.56 -9.73 -12.24
CA SER A 51 -2.70 -9.96 -13.39
C SER A 51 -3.49 -10.20 -14.70
N GLY A 52 -4.67 -10.82 -14.62
CA GLY A 52 -5.50 -11.10 -15.79
C GLY A 52 -6.47 -9.99 -16.13
N THR A 53 -7.23 -9.51 -15.15
CA THR A 53 -8.35 -8.57 -15.39
C THR A 53 -7.96 -7.12 -15.14
N SER A 54 -7.37 -6.83 -13.96
CA SER A 54 -7.17 -5.44 -13.53
C SER A 54 -6.11 -4.72 -14.36
N LEU A 55 -5.02 -5.40 -14.73
CA LEU A 55 -3.99 -4.83 -15.60
C LEU A 55 -4.55 -4.38 -16.94
N GLN A 56 -5.36 -5.24 -17.57
CA GLN A 56 -5.94 -4.94 -18.89
C GLN A 56 -7.04 -3.85 -18.78
N SER A 57 -7.94 -3.97 -17.81
CA SER A 57 -9.00 -2.97 -17.58
C SER A 57 -8.43 -1.57 -17.33
N MET A 58 -7.33 -1.49 -16.56
CA MET A 58 -6.67 -0.21 -16.31
C MET A 58 -5.94 0.32 -17.56
N TRP A 59 -5.31 -0.56 -18.35
CA TRP A 59 -4.75 -0.17 -19.63
C TRP A 59 -5.80 0.37 -20.58
N ASP A 60 -6.96 -0.28 -20.67
CA ASP A 60 -8.07 0.17 -21.52
C ASP A 60 -8.57 1.55 -21.09
N THR A 61 -8.63 1.81 -19.78
CA THR A 61 -8.93 3.14 -19.22
C THR A 61 -7.90 4.18 -19.63
N TRP A 62 -6.59 3.88 -19.48
CA TRP A 62 -5.50 4.79 -19.86
C TRP A 62 -5.39 5.07 -21.35
N ASN A 63 -5.78 4.11 -22.18
CA ASN A 63 -5.70 4.17 -23.63
C ASN A 63 -6.97 4.73 -24.27
N ASN A 64 -8.05 4.95 -23.50
CA ASN A 64 -9.29 5.53 -23.96
C ASN A 64 -9.29 7.06 -23.73
N PRO A 65 -9.11 7.90 -24.79
CA PRO A 65 -9.03 9.34 -24.63
C PRO A 65 -10.34 10.00 -24.18
N ASP A 66 -11.48 9.30 -24.28
CA ASP A 66 -12.76 9.80 -23.79
C ASP A 66 -12.91 9.64 -22.26
N VAL A 67 -12.08 8.82 -21.64
CA VAL A 67 -12.09 8.53 -20.20
C VAL A 67 -10.86 9.13 -19.51
N SER A 68 -9.66 8.86 -20.08
CA SER A 68 -8.39 9.30 -19.50
C SER A 68 -7.37 9.62 -20.59
N HIS A 69 -6.58 10.67 -20.38
CA HIS A 69 -5.47 11.02 -21.26
C HIS A 69 -4.13 10.44 -20.77
N GLY A 70 -4.11 9.51 -19.83
CA GLY A 70 -2.86 9.01 -19.24
C GLY A 70 -1.82 8.61 -20.30
N PHE A 71 -2.16 7.69 -21.19
CA PHE A 71 -1.26 7.29 -22.27
C PHE A 71 -1.14 8.36 -23.39
N ARG A 72 -2.25 9.01 -23.72
CA ARG A 72 -2.30 10.05 -24.76
C ARG A 72 -1.38 11.24 -24.45
N ASN A 73 -1.26 11.66 -23.19
CA ASN A 73 -0.33 12.71 -22.80
C ASN A 73 1.11 12.36 -23.14
N PHE A 74 1.53 11.11 -22.98
CA PHE A 74 2.87 10.66 -23.42
C PHE A 74 3.03 10.65 -24.92
N GLU A 75 2.01 10.29 -25.70
CA GLU A 75 2.05 10.37 -27.16
C GLU A 75 2.22 11.82 -27.65
N ILE A 76 1.49 12.76 -27.03
CA ILE A 76 1.58 14.20 -27.35
C ILE A 76 2.95 14.74 -26.94
N ALA A 77 3.41 14.45 -25.72
CA ALA A 77 4.73 14.85 -25.22
C ALA A 77 5.86 14.28 -26.08
N ALA A 78 5.72 13.05 -26.58
CA ALA A 78 6.66 12.43 -27.53
C ALA A 78 6.60 13.01 -28.96
N GLY A 79 5.59 13.86 -29.25
CA GLY A 79 5.38 14.42 -30.59
C GLY A 79 4.86 13.42 -31.62
N THR A 80 4.29 12.29 -31.19
CA THR A 80 3.71 11.28 -32.08
C THR A 80 2.30 11.60 -32.50
N CYS A 81 1.64 12.53 -31.80
CA CYS A 81 0.36 13.10 -32.19
C CYS A 81 0.22 14.53 -31.64
N PRO A 82 -0.64 15.38 -32.24
CA PRO A 82 -0.97 16.69 -31.70
C PRO A 82 -1.97 16.58 -30.55
N GLY A 83 -2.02 17.61 -29.71
CA GLY A 83 -3.00 17.71 -28.63
C GLY A 83 -2.54 18.61 -27.49
N GLU A 84 -3.37 18.73 -26.48
CA GLU A 84 -3.06 19.37 -25.21
C GLU A 84 -3.04 18.36 -24.07
N HIS A 85 -2.37 18.75 -22.97
CA HIS A 85 -2.39 17.95 -21.75
C HIS A 85 -3.79 17.95 -21.12
N TRP A 86 -4.23 16.77 -20.69
CA TRP A 86 -5.48 16.57 -19.96
C TRP A 86 -5.30 15.71 -18.72
N GLY A 87 -6.09 16.05 -17.70
CA GLY A 87 -6.09 15.36 -16.42
C GLY A 87 -5.14 16.00 -15.39
N PRO A 88 -5.06 15.41 -14.21
CA PRO A 88 -4.20 15.93 -13.15
C PRO A 88 -2.72 15.79 -13.50
N PRO A 89 -1.85 16.69 -12.99
CA PRO A 89 -0.42 16.72 -13.33
C PRO A 89 0.36 15.50 -12.80
N PHE A 90 -0.22 14.69 -11.92
CA PHE A 90 0.37 13.47 -11.39
C PHE A 90 0.06 12.19 -12.21
N HIS A 91 -0.64 12.31 -13.35
CA HIS A 91 -0.96 11.17 -14.22
C HIS A 91 0.29 10.43 -14.72
N ASP A 92 1.41 11.11 -14.93
CA ASP A 92 2.66 10.47 -15.34
C ASP A 92 3.09 9.42 -14.29
N GLY A 93 3.05 9.79 -13.01
CA GLY A 93 3.38 8.88 -11.91
C GLY A 93 2.39 7.71 -11.80
N ASP A 94 1.13 7.94 -12.11
CA ASP A 94 0.11 6.89 -12.10
C ASP A 94 0.35 5.85 -13.21
N MET A 95 0.74 6.31 -14.40
CA MET A 95 1.16 5.44 -15.51
C MET A 95 2.42 4.64 -15.16
N TYR A 96 3.38 5.23 -14.45
CA TYR A 96 4.59 4.53 -14.01
C TYR A 96 4.28 3.45 -12.96
N LYS A 97 3.33 3.67 -12.04
CA LYS A 97 2.87 2.64 -11.10
C LYS A 97 2.22 1.46 -11.81
N TRP A 98 1.40 1.74 -12.83
CA TRP A 98 0.84 0.68 -13.67
C TRP A 98 1.94 -0.12 -14.37
N LEU A 99 2.95 0.55 -14.93
CA LEU A 99 4.10 -0.09 -15.59
C LEU A 99 4.89 -0.98 -14.61
N GLU A 100 5.07 -0.51 -13.37
CA GLU A 100 5.71 -1.27 -12.29
C GLU A 100 4.93 -2.55 -11.98
N ALA A 101 3.58 -2.46 -11.88
CA ALA A 101 2.72 -3.63 -11.70
C ALA A 101 2.86 -4.64 -12.85
N VAL A 102 2.86 -4.17 -14.11
CA VAL A 102 3.05 -5.04 -15.29
C VAL A 102 4.40 -5.74 -15.23
N ALA A 103 5.46 -5.03 -14.88
CA ALA A 103 6.80 -5.59 -14.75
C ALA A 103 6.89 -6.64 -13.63
N ALA A 104 6.23 -6.40 -12.48
CA ALA A 104 6.18 -7.36 -11.38
C ALA A 104 5.44 -8.65 -11.77
N VAL A 105 4.33 -8.55 -12.50
CA VAL A 105 3.61 -9.72 -13.05
C VAL A 105 4.46 -10.46 -14.09
N TYR A 106 5.11 -9.72 -14.99
CA TYR A 106 6.02 -10.31 -15.98
C TYR A 106 7.18 -11.06 -15.31
N ALA A 107 7.69 -10.59 -14.17
CA ALA A 107 8.74 -11.29 -13.45
C ALA A 107 8.32 -12.72 -13.06
N VAL A 108 7.02 -12.93 -12.78
CA VAL A 108 6.45 -14.22 -12.36
C VAL A 108 6.10 -15.13 -13.54
N ASN A 109 5.40 -14.59 -14.56
CA ASN A 109 4.80 -15.38 -15.63
C ASN A 109 5.56 -15.36 -16.97
N LYS A 110 6.42 -14.37 -17.18
CA LYS A 110 7.21 -14.17 -18.42
C LYS A 110 6.35 -14.07 -19.68
N ASP A 111 5.16 -13.50 -19.57
CA ASP A 111 4.23 -13.33 -20.67
C ASP A 111 4.76 -12.34 -21.72
N PRO A 112 4.94 -12.76 -22.99
CA PRO A 112 5.47 -11.89 -24.05
C PRO A 112 4.50 -10.76 -24.42
N GLU A 113 3.21 -10.87 -24.18
CA GLU A 113 2.24 -9.81 -24.46
C GLU A 113 2.43 -8.64 -23.47
N LEU A 114 2.70 -8.94 -22.19
CA LEU A 114 3.04 -7.93 -21.20
C LEU A 114 4.36 -7.22 -21.54
N ASP A 115 5.35 -7.96 -22.03
CA ASP A 115 6.61 -7.38 -22.49
C ASP A 115 6.40 -6.43 -23.68
N ALA A 116 5.59 -6.80 -24.65
CA ALA A 116 5.23 -5.96 -25.78
C ALA A 116 4.49 -4.70 -25.35
N LEU A 117 3.58 -4.82 -24.40
CA LEU A 117 2.79 -3.71 -23.85
C LEU A 117 3.69 -2.71 -23.10
N MET A 118 4.59 -3.21 -22.26
CA MET A 118 5.60 -2.36 -21.58
C MET A 118 6.46 -1.61 -22.60
N ASN A 119 6.97 -2.31 -23.62
CA ASN A 119 7.82 -1.69 -24.65
C ASN A 119 7.08 -0.59 -25.43
N LYS A 120 5.78 -0.75 -25.70
CA LYS A 120 4.94 0.29 -26.33
C LYS A 120 4.93 1.58 -25.50
N PHE A 121 4.66 1.47 -24.21
CA PHE A 121 4.64 2.64 -23.32
C PHE A 121 6.05 3.23 -23.12
N ILE A 122 7.06 2.41 -22.83
CA ILE A 122 8.44 2.84 -22.63
C ILE A 122 8.95 3.62 -23.86
N GLY A 123 8.56 3.20 -25.07
CA GLY A 123 8.92 3.91 -26.30
C GLY A 123 8.40 5.35 -26.34
N GLN A 124 7.24 5.66 -25.76
CA GLN A 124 6.74 7.03 -25.66
C GLN A 124 7.46 7.81 -24.55
N VAL A 125 7.71 7.18 -23.40
CA VAL A 125 8.46 7.79 -22.27
C VAL A 125 9.82 8.30 -22.74
N VAL A 126 10.60 7.45 -23.41
CA VAL A 126 11.96 7.81 -23.89
C VAL A 126 11.92 8.93 -24.93
N LYS A 127 10.92 8.95 -25.82
CA LYS A 127 10.76 10.02 -26.81
C LYS A 127 10.31 11.34 -26.19
N ALA A 128 9.53 11.28 -25.10
CA ALA A 128 9.07 12.47 -24.41
C ALA A 128 10.16 13.11 -23.54
N GLN A 129 11.15 12.33 -23.07
CA GLN A 129 12.19 12.81 -22.19
C GLN A 129 13.11 13.83 -22.90
N ARG A 130 13.40 14.96 -22.26
CA ARG A 130 14.33 15.99 -22.75
C ARG A 130 15.79 15.50 -22.67
N GLU A 131 16.68 16.15 -23.39
CA GLU A 131 18.14 15.84 -23.42
C GLU A 131 18.77 15.98 -22.02
N ASP A 132 18.32 16.96 -21.21
CA ASP A 132 18.80 17.19 -19.85
C ASP A 132 18.28 16.16 -18.83
N GLY A 133 17.41 15.23 -19.26
CA GLY A 133 16.83 14.18 -18.42
C GLY A 133 15.48 14.52 -17.83
N TYR A 134 15.01 15.76 -17.94
CA TYR A 134 13.68 16.16 -17.47
C TYR A 134 12.56 15.44 -18.22
N ILE A 135 11.55 14.99 -17.50
CA ILE A 135 10.32 14.44 -18.07
C ILE A 135 9.13 14.75 -17.17
N HIS A 136 8.15 15.45 -17.76
CA HIS A 136 6.86 15.73 -17.16
C HIS A 136 5.90 16.17 -18.27
N THR A 137 4.89 15.36 -18.57
CA THR A 137 4.07 15.56 -19.78
C THR A 137 3.36 16.90 -19.82
N PRO A 138 2.80 17.47 -18.70
CA PRO A 138 2.17 18.80 -18.75
C PRO A 138 3.09 19.89 -19.26
N VAL A 139 4.32 19.95 -18.72
CA VAL A 139 5.30 20.99 -19.08
C VAL A 139 5.81 20.80 -20.51
N ILE A 140 6.14 19.57 -20.90
CA ILE A 140 6.68 19.27 -22.23
C ILE A 140 5.62 19.57 -23.31
N ILE A 141 4.36 19.24 -23.05
CA ILE A 141 3.26 19.54 -23.99
C ILE A 141 3.04 21.06 -24.13
N ASP A 142 3.07 21.80 -23.00
CA ASP A 142 2.98 23.27 -23.05
C ASP A 142 4.15 23.88 -23.85
N GLU A 143 5.37 23.39 -23.64
CA GLU A 143 6.56 23.83 -24.40
C GLU A 143 6.43 23.55 -25.90
N ARG A 144 5.92 22.38 -26.28
CA ARG A 144 5.69 22.01 -27.70
C ARG A 144 4.63 22.87 -28.36
N ASN A 145 3.60 23.26 -27.61
CA ASN A 145 2.46 24.01 -28.13
C ASN A 145 2.69 25.55 -28.13
N ARG A 146 3.86 26.05 -27.73
CA ARG A 146 4.14 27.48 -27.75
C ARG A 146 4.02 28.04 -29.16
N GLY A 147 3.09 29.02 -29.30
CA GLY A 147 2.81 29.67 -30.59
C GLY A 147 1.86 28.90 -31.50
N ILE A 148 1.28 27.80 -31.04
CA ILE A 148 0.25 27.03 -31.75
C ILE A 148 -1.12 27.43 -31.20
N ASP A 149 -2.10 27.67 -32.12
CA ASP A 149 -3.48 27.84 -31.73
C ASP A 149 -4.08 26.48 -31.33
N THR A 150 -4.19 26.25 -30.03
CA THR A 150 -4.67 24.99 -29.49
C THR A 150 -6.21 24.88 -29.43
N HIS A 151 -6.95 25.95 -29.70
CA HIS A 151 -8.42 25.91 -29.74
C HIS A 151 -8.98 24.91 -30.76
N ALA A 152 -8.19 24.56 -31.77
CA ALA A 152 -8.52 23.54 -32.74
C ALA A 152 -8.62 22.10 -32.17
N PHE A 153 -7.97 21.86 -31.02
CA PHE A 153 -7.93 20.53 -30.40
C PHE A 153 -9.16 20.24 -29.50
N HIS A 154 -9.98 21.25 -29.19
CA HIS A 154 -11.05 21.18 -28.19
C HIS A 154 -12.45 20.91 -28.71
N LYS A 155 -12.63 20.67 -30.00
CA LYS A 155 -13.95 20.75 -30.62
C LYS A 155 -15.00 19.76 -30.10
N ASP A 156 -14.62 18.65 -29.45
CA ASP A 156 -15.57 17.60 -29.10
C ASP A 156 -15.28 16.85 -27.78
N GLN A 157 -14.52 17.41 -26.83
CA GLN A 157 -14.14 16.67 -25.62
C GLN A 157 -14.88 17.14 -24.36
N THR A 158 -15.80 16.33 -23.87
CA THR A 158 -16.27 16.34 -22.48
C THR A 158 -15.22 15.63 -21.60
N VAL A 159 -14.30 16.37 -20.99
CA VAL A 159 -13.27 15.78 -20.14
C VAL A 159 -13.68 15.83 -18.69
N ILE A 160 -13.71 14.66 -18.07
CA ILE A 160 -13.84 14.49 -16.63
C ILE A 160 -12.44 14.66 -16.04
N GLY A 161 -12.04 15.91 -15.76
CA GLY A 161 -10.76 16.19 -15.12
C GLY A 161 -10.61 17.68 -14.81
N THR A 162 -10.14 17.98 -13.60
CA THR A 162 -9.82 19.36 -13.21
C THR A 162 -8.47 19.76 -13.77
N LYS A 163 -8.40 20.87 -14.50
CA LYS A 163 -7.14 21.59 -14.72
C LYS A 163 -6.62 22.04 -13.35
N VAL A 164 -5.58 21.38 -12.88
CA VAL A 164 -4.89 21.76 -11.63
C VAL A 164 -3.55 22.35 -12.02
N GLY A 165 -3.42 23.65 -11.93
CA GLY A 165 -2.20 24.41 -12.14
C GLY A 165 -2.55 25.90 -12.19
N ALA A 166 -1.73 26.75 -11.60
CA ALA A 166 -1.86 28.19 -11.79
C ALA A 166 -1.51 28.51 -13.25
N GLU A 167 -2.38 29.24 -13.93
CA GLU A 167 -2.21 29.57 -15.36
C GLU A 167 -0.93 30.39 -15.65
N ASP A 168 -0.31 30.98 -14.62
CA ASP A 168 0.77 31.94 -14.74
C ASP A 168 2.18 31.38 -14.48
N GLU A 169 2.31 30.16 -13.91
CA GLU A 169 3.61 29.55 -13.59
C GLU A 169 3.91 28.39 -14.59
N LYS A 170 4.62 28.72 -15.65
CA LYS A 170 4.98 27.79 -16.72
C LYS A 170 6.45 27.39 -16.67
N GLY A 171 6.74 26.11 -16.91
CA GLY A 171 8.09 25.58 -16.97
C GLY A 171 8.39 24.53 -15.91
N ALA A 172 9.58 23.96 -16.02
CA ALA A 172 10.05 22.90 -15.12
C ALA A 172 10.18 23.44 -13.69
N PHE A 173 9.55 22.76 -12.73
CA PHE A 173 9.54 23.10 -11.31
C PHE A 173 9.00 24.50 -10.94
N ALA A 174 8.32 25.17 -11.88
CA ALA A 174 7.74 26.48 -11.63
C ALA A 174 6.60 26.41 -10.63
N ASN A 175 5.82 25.32 -10.62
CA ASN A 175 4.69 25.14 -9.69
C ASN A 175 4.82 23.81 -8.94
N ARG A 176 4.87 23.87 -7.60
CA ARG A 176 4.93 22.67 -6.74
C ARG A 176 3.76 21.70 -6.95
N LEU A 177 2.59 22.19 -7.38
CA LEU A 177 1.40 21.38 -7.63
C LEU A 177 1.45 20.64 -8.97
N ASN A 178 2.51 20.79 -9.75
CA ASN A 178 2.78 19.93 -10.91
C ASN A 178 3.23 18.52 -10.52
N PHE A 179 3.60 18.27 -9.27
CA PHE A 179 3.97 16.95 -8.76
C PHE A 179 5.13 16.28 -9.51
N GLU A 180 6.06 17.05 -10.04
CA GLU A 180 7.19 16.54 -10.83
C GLU A 180 8.03 15.52 -10.05
N THR A 181 8.37 15.85 -8.80
CA THR A 181 9.13 14.94 -7.93
C THR A 181 8.38 13.63 -7.62
N TYR A 182 7.06 13.69 -7.48
CA TYR A 182 6.22 12.50 -7.35
C TYR A 182 6.31 11.61 -8.60
N ASN A 183 6.15 12.19 -9.78
CA ASN A 183 6.20 11.48 -11.04
C ASN A 183 7.59 10.84 -11.27
N LEU A 184 8.67 11.59 -11.00
CA LEU A 184 10.03 11.10 -11.16
C LEU A 184 10.37 9.97 -10.18
N GLY A 185 9.84 10.01 -8.96
CA GLY A 185 9.99 8.91 -8.01
C GLY A 185 9.37 7.60 -8.51
N HIS A 186 8.20 7.68 -9.11
CA HIS A 186 7.56 6.50 -9.70
C HIS A 186 8.25 6.04 -10.99
N LEU A 187 8.81 6.94 -11.79
CA LEU A 187 9.66 6.57 -12.93
C LEU A 187 10.90 5.78 -12.48
N MET A 188 11.57 6.22 -11.41
CA MET A 188 12.73 5.53 -10.85
C MET A 188 12.38 4.10 -10.44
N MET A 189 11.31 3.92 -9.64
CA MET A 189 10.88 2.61 -9.19
C MET A 189 10.45 1.71 -10.37
N ALA A 190 9.63 2.21 -11.28
CA ALA A 190 9.25 1.47 -12.48
C ALA A 190 10.46 1.06 -13.35
N GLY A 191 11.45 1.95 -13.50
CA GLY A 191 12.68 1.68 -14.23
C GLY A 191 13.50 0.55 -13.60
N ILE A 192 13.63 0.57 -12.28
CA ILE A 192 14.34 -0.46 -11.49
C ILE A 192 13.61 -1.80 -11.57
N VAL A 193 12.32 -1.82 -11.28
CA VAL A 193 11.52 -3.06 -11.29
C VAL A 193 11.46 -3.66 -12.69
N HIS A 194 11.29 -2.84 -13.74
CA HIS A 194 11.34 -3.30 -15.13
C HIS A 194 12.70 -3.92 -15.48
N LYS A 195 13.82 -3.26 -15.11
CA LYS A 195 15.16 -3.81 -15.32
C LYS A 195 15.35 -5.15 -14.61
N ARG A 196 14.95 -5.24 -13.34
CA ARG A 196 15.07 -6.47 -12.54
C ARG A 196 14.20 -7.60 -13.09
N ALA A 197 13.02 -7.28 -13.61
CA ALA A 197 12.08 -8.26 -14.17
C ALA A 197 12.51 -8.77 -15.56
N THR A 198 13.04 -7.89 -16.42
CA THR A 198 13.27 -8.17 -17.84
C THR A 198 14.74 -8.27 -18.24
N GLY A 199 15.64 -7.64 -17.50
CA GLY A 199 17.04 -7.43 -17.87
C GLY A 199 17.25 -6.27 -18.85
N LYS A 200 16.21 -5.60 -19.34
CA LYS A 200 16.27 -4.45 -20.27
C LYS A 200 16.55 -3.17 -19.51
N THR A 201 17.33 -2.26 -20.09
CA THR A 201 17.77 -1.02 -19.44
C THR A 201 17.07 0.23 -19.95
N THR A 202 16.34 0.18 -21.06
CA THR A 202 15.81 1.39 -21.74
C THR A 202 15.03 2.32 -20.79
N LEU A 203 14.12 1.80 -19.97
CA LEU A 203 13.41 2.62 -18.99
C LEU A 203 14.31 3.02 -17.83
N PHE A 204 15.19 2.12 -17.40
CA PHE A 204 16.16 2.40 -16.34
C PHE A 204 17.12 3.52 -16.74
N ASP A 205 17.60 3.54 -17.99
CA ASP A 205 18.47 4.60 -18.50
C ASP A 205 17.75 5.96 -18.51
N ALA A 206 16.44 5.97 -18.80
CA ALA A 206 15.61 7.17 -18.66
C ALA A 206 15.49 7.60 -17.18
N ALA A 207 15.31 6.66 -16.25
CA ALA A 207 15.29 6.95 -14.83
C ALA A 207 16.65 7.47 -14.31
N VAL A 208 17.78 6.95 -14.82
CA VAL A 208 19.13 7.47 -14.51
C VAL A 208 19.25 8.93 -14.92
N LYS A 209 18.87 9.28 -16.17
CA LYS A 209 18.89 10.67 -16.64
C LYS A 209 18.02 11.59 -15.79
N ALA A 210 16.82 11.13 -15.40
CA ALA A 210 15.92 11.89 -14.55
C ALA A 210 16.50 12.09 -13.14
N THR A 211 17.21 11.09 -12.60
CA THR A 211 17.88 11.19 -11.29
C THR A 211 19.07 12.16 -11.37
N ASP A 212 19.86 12.11 -12.45
CA ASP A 212 20.97 13.05 -12.69
C ASP A 212 20.45 14.47 -12.84
N PHE A 213 19.32 14.68 -13.52
CA PHE A 213 18.63 15.96 -13.57
C PHE A 213 18.27 16.46 -12.16
N LEU A 214 17.69 15.61 -11.30
CA LEU A 214 17.38 16.01 -9.93
C LEU A 214 18.63 16.32 -9.11
N CYS A 215 19.73 15.58 -9.28
CA CYS A 215 21.00 15.91 -8.63
C CYS A 215 21.43 17.34 -9.00
N HIS A 216 21.45 17.66 -10.29
CA HIS A 216 21.83 18.99 -10.76
C HIS A 216 20.84 20.08 -10.28
N PHE A 217 19.55 19.79 -10.36
CA PHE A 217 18.51 20.72 -9.94
C PHE A 217 18.66 21.11 -8.45
N TYR A 218 18.81 20.13 -7.55
CA TYR A 218 18.92 20.38 -6.12
C TYR A 218 20.31 20.87 -5.68
N GLU A 219 21.37 20.65 -6.42
CA GLU A 219 22.69 21.27 -6.20
C GLU A 219 22.64 22.78 -6.43
N THR A 220 21.82 23.25 -7.37
CA THR A 220 21.70 24.64 -7.78
C THR A 220 20.43 25.33 -7.27
N ALA A 221 19.49 24.59 -6.69
CA ALA A 221 18.20 25.08 -6.26
C ALA A 221 18.32 26.02 -5.05
N SER A 222 17.56 27.12 -5.06
CA SER A 222 17.34 27.95 -3.87
C SER A 222 16.51 27.20 -2.82
N ALA A 223 16.56 27.65 -1.55
CA ALA A 223 15.69 27.12 -0.48
C ALA A 223 14.20 27.19 -0.85
N GLU A 224 13.82 28.15 -1.67
CA GLU A 224 12.45 28.34 -2.16
C GLU A 224 12.01 27.17 -3.07
N LEU A 225 12.89 26.60 -3.88
CA LEU A 225 12.61 25.44 -4.71
C LEU A 225 12.51 24.12 -3.92
N ALA A 226 12.98 24.10 -2.68
CA ALA A 226 12.78 22.96 -1.78
C ALA A 226 11.29 22.64 -1.54
N ARG A 227 10.40 23.63 -1.68
CA ARG A 227 8.95 23.46 -1.62
C ARG A 227 8.40 22.51 -2.70
N ASN A 228 9.13 22.31 -3.79
CA ASN A 228 8.73 21.41 -4.88
C ASN A 228 8.88 19.93 -4.54
N ALA A 229 9.40 19.61 -3.35
CA ALA A 229 9.44 18.22 -2.84
C ALA A 229 8.09 17.74 -2.27
N ILE A 230 6.98 18.19 -2.84
CA ILE A 230 5.64 17.75 -2.49
C ILE A 230 5.43 16.29 -2.91
N CYS A 231 4.72 15.48 -2.11
CA CYS A 231 4.53 14.05 -2.32
C CYS A 231 5.86 13.30 -2.54
N PRO A 232 6.67 13.09 -1.48
CA PRO A 232 8.07 12.70 -1.57
C PRO A 232 8.32 11.22 -1.96
N SER A 233 7.61 10.69 -2.95
CA SER A 233 7.83 9.35 -3.50
C SER A 233 9.22 9.16 -4.09
N HIS A 234 9.86 10.24 -4.56
CA HIS A 234 11.21 10.22 -5.09
C HIS A 234 12.28 9.90 -4.04
N TYR A 235 12.03 10.07 -2.76
CA TYR A 235 12.98 9.73 -1.71
C TYR A 235 13.31 8.24 -1.71
N MET A 236 12.28 7.37 -1.77
CA MET A 236 12.46 5.93 -1.92
C MET A 236 13.17 5.61 -3.25
N GLY A 237 12.72 6.22 -4.34
CA GLY A 237 13.29 6.00 -5.68
C GLY A 237 14.76 6.37 -5.76
N VAL A 238 15.16 7.50 -5.19
CA VAL A 238 16.58 7.96 -5.21
C VAL A 238 17.49 7.01 -4.43
N VAL A 239 17.07 6.52 -3.26
CA VAL A 239 17.85 5.54 -2.49
C VAL A 239 17.97 4.24 -3.26
N GLU A 240 16.88 3.78 -3.89
CA GLU A 240 16.93 2.54 -4.68
C GLU A 240 17.77 2.70 -5.96
N MET A 241 17.79 3.90 -6.58
CA MET A 241 18.74 4.22 -7.67
C MET A 241 20.19 4.17 -7.18
N TYR A 242 20.49 4.63 -5.95
CA TYR A 242 21.81 4.44 -5.33
C TYR A 242 22.16 2.95 -5.19
N ARG A 243 21.27 2.15 -4.66
CA ARG A 243 21.45 0.70 -4.48
C ARG A 243 21.74 -0.01 -5.80
N GLU A 244 21.05 0.39 -6.87
CA GLU A 244 21.15 -0.21 -8.19
C GLU A 244 22.41 0.22 -8.97
N THR A 245 22.84 1.47 -8.80
CA THR A 245 23.97 2.06 -9.57
C THR A 245 25.27 2.16 -8.79
N HIS A 246 25.20 2.18 -7.45
CA HIS A 246 26.28 2.52 -6.52
C HIS A 246 26.86 3.93 -6.76
N ASN A 247 26.11 4.84 -7.41
CA ASN A 247 26.51 6.23 -7.59
C ASN A 247 26.31 7.02 -6.29
N PRO A 248 27.39 7.47 -5.61
CA PRO A 248 27.28 8.14 -4.32
C PRO A 248 26.48 9.46 -4.39
N ARG A 249 26.44 10.14 -5.56
CA ARG A 249 25.65 11.35 -5.74
C ARG A 249 24.16 11.14 -5.45
N TYR A 250 23.63 9.93 -5.68
CA TYR A 250 22.23 9.63 -5.40
C TYR A 250 21.96 9.48 -3.90
N LEU A 251 22.91 8.93 -3.14
CA LEU A 251 22.81 8.91 -1.68
C LEU A 251 22.93 10.33 -1.09
N ASP A 252 23.86 11.14 -1.65
CA ASP A 252 24.00 12.55 -1.26
C ASP A 252 22.72 13.33 -1.56
N LEU A 253 22.08 13.10 -2.73
CA LEU A 253 20.79 13.68 -3.07
C LEU A 253 19.71 13.26 -2.07
N ALA A 254 19.60 11.96 -1.72
CA ALA A 254 18.61 11.47 -0.74
C ALA A 254 18.77 12.16 0.61
N ASN A 255 19.99 12.31 1.10
CA ASN A 255 20.26 13.03 2.36
C ASN A 255 19.92 14.53 2.23
N ASN A 256 20.29 15.15 1.13
CA ASN A 256 19.99 16.56 0.88
C ASN A 256 18.48 16.84 0.83
N LEU A 257 17.70 15.96 0.23
CA LEU A 257 16.23 16.07 0.18
C LEU A 257 15.59 16.10 1.57
N ILE A 258 16.19 15.42 2.56
CA ILE A 258 15.74 15.52 3.97
C ILE A 258 16.18 16.85 4.59
N ASN A 259 17.40 17.31 4.30
CA ASN A 259 17.97 18.53 4.86
C ASN A 259 17.24 19.78 4.37
N ILE A 260 16.92 19.88 3.08
CA ILE A 260 16.29 21.07 2.48
C ILE A 260 14.88 21.31 3.02
N ARG A 261 14.20 20.30 3.54
CA ARG A 261 12.88 20.48 4.16
C ARG A 261 12.94 21.41 5.37
N GLY A 262 14.04 21.40 6.11
CA GLY A 262 14.28 22.33 7.23
C GLY A 262 14.62 23.76 6.82
N LEU A 263 14.86 24.01 5.52
CA LEU A 263 15.15 25.33 4.97
C LEU A 263 13.92 26.04 4.39
N VAL A 264 12.77 25.37 4.37
CA VAL A 264 11.53 25.91 3.80
C VAL A 264 11.00 27.02 4.72
N GLU A 265 11.01 28.26 4.27
CA GLU A 265 10.34 29.35 4.96
C GLU A 265 8.82 29.17 4.90
N ASN A 266 8.14 29.37 6.04
CA ASN A 266 6.70 29.18 6.18
C ASN A 266 6.24 27.77 5.73
N GLY A 267 6.99 26.75 6.09
CA GLY A 267 6.63 25.35 5.88
C GLY A 267 5.31 24.99 6.57
N THR A 268 4.70 23.91 6.14
CA THR A 268 3.38 23.47 6.62
C THR A 268 3.42 22.05 7.20
N ASP A 269 2.56 21.78 8.18
CA ASP A 269 2.35 20.41 8.63
C ASP A 269 1.76 19.54 7.51
N ASP A 270 0.94 20.14 6.64
CA ASP A 270 0.34 19.46 5.49
C ASP A 270 1.38 18.80 4.56
N ASN A 271 2.55 19.44 4.39
CA ASN A 271 3.68 18.91 3.61
C ASN A 271 4.85 18.39 4.47
N GLN A 272 4.70 18.27 5.78
CA GLN A 272 5.74 17.84 6.73
C GLN A 272 7.05 18.65 6.63
N ASP A 273 6.97 19.94 6.30
CA ASP A 273 8.12 20.85 6.13
C ASP A 273 8.13 22.08 7.04
N ARG A 274 7.18 22.17 8.00
CA ARG A 274 7.19 23.19 9.06
C ARG A 274 8.31 22.94 10.08
N ILE A 275 8.59 21.70 10.39
CA ILE A 275 9.60 21.26 11.35
C ILE A 275 10.64 20.43 10.58
N PRO A 276 11.95 20.67 10.76
CA PRO A 276 12.99 19.81 10.20
C PRO A 276 12.76 18.35 10.56
N PHE A 277 13.00 17.42 9.64
CA PHE A 277 12.66 16.01 9.87
C PHE A 277 13.29 15.43 11.15
N ARG A 278 14.55 15.81 11.45
CA ARG A 278 15.26 15.33 12.64
C ARG A 278 14.67 15.80 13.97
N ASP A 279 13.76 16.76 13.91
CA ASP A 279 12.99 17.28 15.06
C ASP A 279 11.53 16.79 15.07
N GLN A 280 11.13 15.97 14.10
CA GLN A 280 9.78 15.39 14.03
C GLN A 280 9.72 14.09 14.84
N TYR A 281 8.72 14.00 15.73
CA TYR A 281 8.47 12.83 16.58
C TYR A 281 7.04 12.32 16.52
N ASN A 282 6.16 12.99 15.77
CA ASN A 282 4.74 12.64 15.61
C ASN A 282 4.37 12.61 14.14
N ALA A 283 3.40 11.75 13.78
CA ALA A 283 2.81 11.75 12.45
C ALA A 283 1.85 12.93 12.28
N MET A 284 2.03 13.71 11.22
CA MET A 284 1.22 14.90 10.97
C MET A 284 1.03 15.16 9.47
N GLY A 285 0.04 15.98 9.15
CA GLY A 285 -0.24 16.47 7.82
C GLY A 285 -0.77 15.39 6.87
N HIS A 286 -0.67 15.66 5.59
CA HIS A 286 -1.20 14.80 4.54
C HIS A 286 -0.61 13.38 4.62
N ALA A 287 -1.46 12.38 4.83
CA ALA A 287 -1.02 11.04 5.23
C ALA A 287 -0.21 10.30 4.15
N VAL A 288 -0.54 10.48 2.87
CA VAL A 288 0.26 9.89 1.77
C VAL A 288 1.67 10.47 1.75
N ARG A 289 1.78 11.81 1.81
CA ARG A 289 3.07 12.51 1.83
C ARG A 289 3.91 12.10 3.03
N ALA A 290 3.29 12.05 4.21
CA ALA A 290 3.93 11.62 5.45
C ALA A 290 4.52 10.21 5.33
N ASN A 291 3.71 9.24 4.94
CA ASN A 291 4.13 7.84 4.90
C ASN A 291 5.20 7.59 3.83
N TYR A 292 5.14 8.26 2.69
CA TYR A 292 6.19 8.18 1.67
C TYR A 292 7.50 8.82 2.15
N LEU A 293 7.41 9.94 2.88
CA LEU A 293 8.58 10.54 3.53
C LEU A 293 9.21 9.55 4.51
N TYR A 294 8.41 8.97 5.41
CA TYR A 294 8.91 8.04 6.44
C TYR A 294 9.53 6.78 5.83
N ALA A 295 8.93 6.25 4.77
CA ALA A 295 9.49 5.12 4.02
C ALA A 295 10.86 5.49 3.39
N GLY A 296 10.96 6.67 2.75
CA GLY A 296 12.22 7.14 2.15
C GLY A 296 13.31 7.43 3.19
N VAL A 297 12.93 7.92 4.37
CA VAL A 297 13.88 8.13 5.48
C VAL A 297 14.36 6.80 6.07
N ALA A 298 13.48 5.78 6.12
CA ALA A 298 13.88 4.44 6.55
C ALA A 298 14.87 3.80 5.54
N ASP A 299 14.67 4.03 4.25
CA ASP A 299 15.64 3.63 3.23
C ASP A 299 16.99 4.36 3.41
N LEU A 300 16.98 5.66 3.68
CA LEU A 300 18.20 6.44 3.95
C LEU A 300 18.92 5.93 5.20
N TYR A 301 18.17 5.61 6.26
CA TYR A 301 18.76 5.01 7.47
C TYR A 301 19.46 3.69 7.17
N ALA A 302 18.84 2.82 6.37
CA ALA A 302 19.45 1.51 6.03
C ALA A 302 20.84 1.67 5.37
N GLU A 303 21.07 2.77 4.63
CA GLU A 303 22.36 3.07 3.99
C GLU A 303 23.34 3.80 4.93
N THR A 304 22.85 4.76 5.71
CA THR A 304 23.70 5.70 6.47
C THR A 304 23.94 5.28 7.93
N GLY A 305 22.97 4.60 8.55
CA GLY A 305 22.97 4.28 9.97
C GLY A 305 22.83 5.50 10.90
N GLU A 306 22.30 6.62 10.41
CA GLU A 306 22.11 7.81 11.24
C GLU A 306 21.06 7.54 12.34
N GLU A 307 21.53 7.33 13.57
CA GLU A 307 20.68 6.97 14.72
C GLU A 307 19.54 7.97 14.97
N GLN A 308 19.73 9.26 14.65
CA GLN A 308 18.69 10.27 14.84
C GLN A 308 17.48 9.97 13.95
N LEU A 309 17.68 9.54 12.70
CA LEU A 309 16.60 9.16 11.80
C LEU A 309 15.80 7.98 12.37
N MET A 310 16.47 6.95 12.89
CA MET A 310 15.78 5.81 13.50
C MET A 310 14.98 6.20 14.76
N LYS A 311 15.51 7.11 15.59
CA LYS A 311 14.77 7.65 16.74
C LYS A 311 13.48 8.36 16.31
N ASN A 312 13.58 9.21 15.28
CA ASN A 312 12.41 9.90 14.72
C ASN A 312 11.38 8.91 14.17
N LEU A 313 11.83 7.97 13.32
CA LEU A 313 10.96 6.96 12.70
C LEU A 313 10.27 6.07 13.75
N THR A 314 11.00 5.63 14.78
CA THR A 314 10.40 4.83 15.86
C THR A 314 9.37 5.62 16.66
N SER A 315 9.62 6.89 16.94
CA SER A 315 8.66 7.75 17.65
C SER A 315 7.40 8.00 16.81
N ILE A 316 7.59 8.32 15.53
CA ILE A 316 6.49 8.53 14.57
C ILE A 316 5.67 7.26 14.41
N TRP A 317 6.31 6.11 14.27
CA TRP A 317 5.64 4.81 14.18
C TRP A 317 4.79 4.52 15.43
N ASN A 318 5.35 4.75 16.62
CA ASN A 318 4.60 4.59 17.86
C ASN A 318 3.37 5.51 17.92
N ASP A 319 3.49 6.77 17.48
CA ASP A 319 2.38 7.70 17.42
C ASP A 319 1.29 7.22 16.45
N ILE A 320 1.67 6.70 15.27
CA ILE A 320 0.74 6.12 14.30
C ILE A 320 0.00 4.94 14.92
N VAL A 321 0.73 3.91 15.34
CA VAL A 321 0.16 2.62 15.71
C VAL A 321 -0.64 2.67 17.01
N THR A 322 -0.24 3.51 17.96
CA THR A 322 -0.91 3.59 19.27
C THR A 322 -2.01 4.65 19.35
N ARG A 323 -2.10 5.58 18.38
CA ARG A 323 -2.98 6.77 18.51
C ARG A 323 -3.69 7.20 17.23
N LYS A 324 -3.23 6.80 16.03
CA LYS A 324 -3.68 7.39 14.76
C LYS A 324 -3.99 6.39 13.66
N MET A 325 -3.83 5.10 13.93
CA MET A 325 -4.14 4.02 12.99
C MET A 325 -5.47 3.37 13.33
N TYR A 326 -6.25 3.07 12.32
CA TYR A 326 -7.49 2.31 12.44
C TYR A 326 -7.23 0.81 12.57
N ILE A 327 -8.20 0.07 13.10
CA ILE A 327 -8.14 -1.39 13.26
C ILE A 327 -7.86 -2.13 11.94
N THR A 328 -8.19 -1.53 10.82
CA THR A 328 -7.96 -2.04 9.46
C THR A 328 -6.54 -1.79 8.93
N GLY A 329 -5.65 -1.20 9.74
CA GLY A 329 -4.34 -0.75 9.30
C GLY A 329 -4.37 0.56 8.47
N ALA A 330 -5.56 1.15 8.31
CA ALA A 330 -5.73 2.42 7.60
C ALA A 330 -5.23 3.60 8.44
N CYS A 331 -4.86 4.68 7.77
CA CYS A 331 -4.42 5.92 8.39
C CYS A 331 -4.84 7.15 7.58
N GLY A 332 -4.72 8.36 8.20
CA GLY A 332 -5.15 9.60 7.54
C GLY A 332 -6.65 9.85 7.73
N ALA A 333 -7.04 10.12 8.97
CA ALA A 333 -8.43 10.20 9.41
C ALA A 333 -9.24 11.34 8.80
N LEU A 334 -8.59 12.47 8.45
CA LEU A 334 -9.28 13.72 8.14
C LEU A 334 -9.35 13.98 6.63
N TYR A 335 -10.54 14.36 6.15
CA TYR A 335 -10.70 15.00 4.84
C TYR A 335 -10.04 16.39 4.84
N ASP A 336 -10.46 17.22 5.76
CA ASP A 336 -9.95 18.56 5.98
C ASP A 336 -9.99 18.85 7.49
N GLY A 337 -9.04 19.64 7.98
CA GLY A 337 -8.95 19.94 9.41
C GLY A 337 -7.86 20.93 9.74
N THR A 338 -7.52 20.98 11.01
CA THR A 338 -6.39 21.73 11.52
C THR A 338 -5.31 20.80 12.05
N SER A 339 -4.07 21.21 11.89
CA SER A 339 -2.92 20.54 12.51
C SER A 339 -3.11 20.37 14.02
N PRO A 340 -2.57 19.31 14.65
CA PRO A 340 -2.58 19.14 16.10
C PRO A 340 -2.08 20.33 16.88
N ASP A 341 -1.08 21.03 16.34
CA ASP A 341 -0.50 22.24 16.95
C ASP A 341 -1.33 23.50 16.69
N GLY A 342 -2.33 23.43 15.81
CA GLY A 342 -3.23 24.53 15.46
C GLY A 342 -4.38 24.71 16.46
N THR A 343 -4.14 24.53 17.76
CA THR A 343 -5.15 24.67 18.82
C THR A 343 -5.10 26.00 19.55
N CYS A 344 -4.14 26.87 19.24
CA CYS A 344 -4.05 28.20 19.84
C CYS A 344 -5.07 29.15 19.21
N TYR A 345 -5.36 30.24 19.92
CA TYR A 345 -6.30 31.26 19.47
C TYR A 345 -5.73 32.22 18.42
N GLU A 346 -4.45 32.10 18.11
CA GLU A 346 -3.77 32.97 17.13
C GLU A 346 -4.11 32.51 15.71
N PRO A 347 -4.97 33.22 14.95
CA PRO A 347 -5.43 32.77 13.63
C PRO A 347 -4.30 32.49 12.64
N ASP A 348 -3.20 33.25 12.71
CA ASP A 348 -2.06 33.11 11.80
C ASP A 348 -1.20 31.85 12.11
N SER A 349 -1.35 31.25 13.30
CA SER A 349 -0.65 30.03 13.69
C SER A 349 -1.48 28.75 13.44
N ILE A 350 -2.77 28.88 13.10
CA ILE A 350 -3.63 27.74 12.78
C ILE A 350 -3.30 27.25 11.39
N GLN A 351 -2.75 26.04 11.32
CA GLN A 351 -2.42 25.38 10.05
C GLN A 351 -3.59 24.54 9.55
N LYS A 352 -4.02 24.81 8.32
CA LYS A 352 -4.98 23.97 7.61
C LYS A 352 -4.26 22.76 7.05
N VAL A 353 -4.87 21.60 7.19
CA VAL A 353 -4.39 20.33 6.64
C VAL A 353 -5.51 19.61 5.90
N HIS A 354 -5.18 18.84 4.89
CA HIS A 354 -6.15 18.02 4.15
C HIS A 354 -5.64 16.60 3.95
N GLN A 355 -6.57 15.64 3.85
CA GLN A 355 -6.24 14.21 3.65
C GLN A 355 -5.21 13.71 4.68
N SER A 356 -5.38 14.12 5.94
CA SER A 356 -4.31 14.16 6.92
C SER A 356 -4.54 13.25 8.12
N TYR A 357 -3.45 13.00 8.83
CA TYR A 357 -3.52 12.53 10.20
C TYR A 357 -4.30 13.52 11.07
N GLY A 358 -5.14 12.98 11.95
CA GLY A 358 -5.83 13.76 12.97
C GLY A 358 -4.98 13.92 14.24
N ARG A 359 -5.60 14.53 15.26
CA ARG A 359 -5.06 14.53 16.62
C ARG A 359 -4.98 13.10 17.17
N PRO A 360 -4.14 12.82 18.18
CA PRO A 360 -4.19 11.55 18.88
C PRO A 360 -5.62 11.14 19.24
N TYR A 361 -6.00 9.91 18.89
CA TYR A 361 -7.33 9.32 19.12
C TYR A 361 -8.49 9.93 18.33
N GLN A 362 -8.24 10.84 17.40
CA GLN A 362 -9.26 11.37 16.49
C GLN A 362 -9.42 10.42 15.30
N LEU A 363 -10.33 9.47 15.43
CA LEU A 363 -10.55 8.38 14.46
C LEU A 363 -12.04 8.28 14.09
N PRO A 364 -12.59 9.28 13.33
CA PRO A 364 -13.97 9.23 12.88
C PRO A 364 -14.23 8.03 11.98
N ASN A 365 -15.45 7.45 12.05
CA ASN A 365 -15.80 6.28 11.26
C ASN A 365 -16.45 6.64 9.92
N SER A 366 -17.50 7.45 9.92
CA SER A 366 -18.25 7.82 8.71
C SER A 366 -17.50 8.85 7.85
N THR A 367 -16.70 9.70 8.49
CA THR A 367 -15.88 10.73 7.83
C THR A 367 -14.41 10.35 7.77
N ALA A 368 -14.08 9.09 7.99
CA ALA A 368 -12.72 8.60 7.82
C ALA A 368 -12.28 8.79 6.36
N HIS A 369 -11.23 9.58 6.15
CA HIS A 369 -10.67 9.73 4.81
C HIS A 369 -9.96 8.45 4.39
N ASN A 370 -9.00 7.99 5.17
CA ASN A 370 -8.31 6.71 4.98
C ASN A 370 -8.02 6.40 3.52
N GLU A 371 -7.33 7.32 2.85
CA GLU A 371 -6.99 7.18 1.44
C GLU A 371 -6.22 5.89 1.17
N THR A 372 -6.60 5.15 0.14
CA THR A 372 -5.94 3.89 -0.21
C THR A 372 -4.43 4.07 -0.41
N CYS A 373 -3.98 5.19 -1.01
CA CYS A 373 -2.55 5.49 -1.13
C CYS A 373 -1.87 5.71 0.23
N ALA A 374 -2.56 6.29 1.22
CA ALA A 374 -2.01 6.47 2.56
C ALA A 374 -1.83 5.12 3.28
N ASN A 375 -2.79 4.20 3.11
CA ASN A 375 -2.74 2.85 3.67
C ASN A 375 -1.57 2.05 3.06
N ILE A 376 -1.37 2.16 1.74
CA ILE A 376 -0.22 1.56 1.04
C ILE A 376 1.09 2.23 1.50
N GLY A 377 1.13 3.55 1.65
CA GLY A 377 2.28 4.26 2.18
C GLY A 377 2.68 3.81 3.58
N ASN A 378 1.69 3.58 4.47
CA ASN A 378 1.92 3.01 5.79
C ASN A 378 2.51 1.59 5.70
N MET A 379 1.99 0.75 4.80
CA MET A 379 2.56 -0.58 4.53
C MET A 379 4.02 -0.48 4.05
N LEU A 380 4.32 0.41 3.10
CA LEU A 380 5.68 0.62 2.58
C LEU A 380 6.66 1.11 3.66
N PHE A 381 6.22 1.99 4.54
CA PHE A 381 7.00 2.43 5.70
C PHE A 381 7.32 1.27 6.64
N ASN A 382 6.31 0.49 7.01
CA ASN A 382 6.48 -0.67 7.88
C ASN A 382 7.39 -1.74 7.26
N TRP A 383 7.29 -1.97 5.94
CA TRP A 383 8.17 -2.91 5.26
C TRP A 383 9.66 -2.52 5.39
N ARG A 384 10.00 -1.26 5.21
CA ARG A 384 11.36 -0.74 5.33
C ARG A 384 11.89 -0.76 6.77
N MET A 385 11.00 -0.52 7.72
CA MET A 385 11.32 -0.70 9.14
C MET A 385 11.59 -2.16 9.48
N LEU A 386 10.83 -3.10 8.90
CA LEU A 386 11.08 -4.53 9.00
C LEU A 386 12.46 -4.90 8.45
N GLU A 387 12.79 -4.47 7.23
CA GLU A 387 14.08 -4.77 6.60
C GLU A 387 15.26 -4.25 7.43
N SER A 388 15.11 -3.06 8.03
CA SER A 388 16.15 -2.42 8.84
C SER A 388 16.30 -3.04 10.22
N THR A 389 15.22 -3.53 10.84
CA THR A 389 15.25 -3.93 12.27
C THR A 389 15.08 -5.44 12.48
N GLY A 390 14.41 -6.14 11.57
CA GLY A 390 14.03 -7.54 11.76
C GLY A 390 12.91 -7.76 12.77
N ASP A 391 12.21 -6.70 13.20
CA ASP A 391 11.18 -6.77 14.23
C ASP A 391 9.81 -7.12 13.61
N ALA A 392 9.23 -8.23 14.04
CA ALA A 392 7.99 -8.79 13.48
C ALA A 392 6.76 -7.87 13.57
N ARG A 393 6.74 -6.94 14.54
CA ARG A 393 5.62 -6.00 14.69
C ARG A 393 5.39 -5.12 13.45
N TYR A 394 6.43 -4.86 12.67
CA TYR A 394 6.27 -4.13 11.40
C TYR A 394 5.62 -5.01 10.32
N ALA A 395 5.96 -6.29 10.27
CA ALA A 395 5.31 -7.24 9.37
C ALA A 395 3.82 -7.44 9.70
N ASP A 396 3.44 -7.31 10.97
CA ASP A 396 2.05 -7.39 11.41
C ASP A 396 1.21 -6.22 10.86
N ILE A 397 1.76 -5.00 10.82
CA ILE A 397 1.09 -3.86 10.20
C ILE A 397 0.98 -4.02 8.68
N VAL A 398 2.04 -4.54 8.02
CA VAL A 398 2.00 -4.88 6.59
C VAL A 398 0.84 -5.85 6.31
N GLU A 399 0.73 -6.92 7.07
CA GLU A 399 -0.35 -7.90 6.94
C GLU A 399 -1.73 -7.28 7.18
N THR A 400 -1.88 -6.55 8.28
CA THR A 400 -3.16 -5.92 8.64
C THR A 400 -3.63 -4.94 7.57
N ALA A 401 -2.74 -4.10 7.03
CA ALA A 401 -3.07 -3.18 5.95
C ALA A 401 -3.42 -3.92 4.66
N LEU A 402 -2.62 -4.90 4.25
CA LEU A 402 -2.87 -5.68 3.02
C LEU A 402 -4.23 -6.37 3.04
N TYR A 403 -4.53 -7.14 4.09
CA TYR A 403 -5.78 -7.93 4.15
C TYR A 403 -7.03 -7.08 4.36
N ASN A 404 -6.91 -5.84 4.83
CA ASN A 404 -8.06 -5.00 5.13
C ASN A 404 -8.08 -3.71 4.29
N SER A 405 -7.32 -2.69 4.66
CA SER A 405 -7.46 -1.35 4.08
C SER A 405 -6.90 -1.20 2.66
N VAL A 406 -6.00 -2.08 2.21
CA VAL A 406 -5.51 -2.09 0.82
C VAL A 406 -6.48 -2.85 -0.08
N LEU A 407 -6.86 -4.08 0.31
CA LEU A 407 -7.80 -4.89 -0.48
C LEU A 407 -9.20 -4.28 -0.53
N SER A 408 -9.65 -3.54 0.50
CA SER A 408 -10.94 -2.83 0.44
C SER A 408 -10.97 -1.74 -0.64
N GLY A 409 -9.80 -1.21 -1.03
CA GLY A 409 -9.66 -0.19 -2.06
C GLY A 409 -10.07 -0.64 -3.47
N VAL A 410 -10.33 -1.93 -3.68
CA VAL A 410 -10.66 -2.49 -5.01
C VAL A 410 -11.77 -3.53 -4.91
N SER A 411 -12.60 -3.65 -5.95
CA SER A 411 -13.66 -4.65 -6.04
C SER A 411 -13.10 -6.07 -6.22
N LEU A 412 -13.89 -7.07 -5.87
CA LEU A 412 -13.50 -8.47 -5.97
C LEU A 412 -13.25 -8.91 -7.42
N ASP A 413 -13.93 -8.27 -8.39
CA ASP A 413 -13.71 -8.45 -9.82
C ASP A 413 -12.48 -7.69 -10.36
N GLY A 414 -11.85 -6.82 -9.53
CA GLY A 414 -10.63 -6.09 -9.85
C GLY A 414 -10.79 -4.89 -10.79
N LYS A 415 -12.01 -4.38 -11.05
CA LYS A 415 -12.28 -3.34 -12.05
C LYS A 415 -12.68 -1.99 -11.48
N ARG A 416 -13.15 -1.95 -10.23
CA ARG A 416 -13.69 -0.76 -9.60
C ARG A 416 -12.95 -0.46 -8.29
N TYR A 417 -12.82 0.82 -7.95
CA TYR A 417 -11.91 1.27 -6.91
C TYR A 417 -12.58 2.25 -5.94
N PHE A 418 -12.17 2.19 -4.66
CA PHE A 418 -12.39 3.26 -3.69
C PHE A 418 -11.18 4.18 -3.60
N TYR A 419 -11.44 5.47 -3.45
CA TYR A 419 -10.43 6.41 -3.02
C TYR A 419 -10.25 6.37 -1.51
N THR A 420 -11.36 6.42 -0.77
CA THR A 420 -11.40 6.43 0.71
C THR A 420 -12.01 5.14 1.26
N ASN A 421 -11.59 4.76 2.46
CA ASN A 421 -11.96 3.52 3.12
C ASN A 421 -12.61 3.80 4.49
N PRO A 422 -13.90 4.22 4.54
CA PRO A 422 -14.60 4.49 5.78
C PRO A 422 -14.86 3.22 6.58
N LEU A 423 -15.02 3.36 7.90
CA LEU A 423 -15.40 2.24 8.77
C LEU A 423 -16.89 2.20 9.06
N ARG A 424 -17.63 3.19 8.61
CA ARG A 424 -19.09 3.23 8.60
C ARG A 424 -19.58 3.94 7.35
N MET A 425 -20.54 3.34 6.68
CA MET A 425 -21.28 3.91 5.56
C MET A 425 -22.76 3.94 5.89
N SER A 426 -23.35 5.13 5.86
CA SER A 426 -24.79 5.32 6.07
C SER A 426 -25.38 6.11 4.92
N ASP A 427 -26.60 5.76 4.52
CA ASP A 427 -27.36 6.50 3.52
C ASP A 427 -27.95 7.80 4.07
N ASN A 428 -28.11 7.90 5.39
CA ASN A 428 -28.75 9.02 6.09
C ASN A 428 -27.77 10.13 6.49
N LEU A 429 -26.55 10.19 5.95
CA LEU A 429 -25.65 11.30 6.23
C LEU A 429 -26.22 12.60 5.67
N PRO A 430 -26.37 13.66 6.48
CA PRO A 430 -26.98 14.92 6.06
C PRO A 430 -26.04 15.80 5.21
N TYR A 431 -24.89 15.27 4.79
CA TYR A 431 -23.88 15.95 4.00
C TYR A 431 -23.25 15.00 2.97
N THR A 432 -22.68 15.57 1.92
CA THR A 432 -21.99 14.83 0.85
C THR A 432 -20.48 14.89 1.11
N LEU A 433 -19.83 13.72 1.12
CA LEU A 433 -18.39 13.63 1.12
C LEU A 433 -17.84 13.81 -0.30
N ARG A 434 -16.57 14.25 -0.41
CA ARG A 434 -15.90 14.52 -1.70
C ARG A 434 -15.85 13.29 -2.61
N TRP A 435 -15.63 12.09 -2.04
CA TRP A 435 -15.41 10.88 -2.81
C TRP A 435 -16.67 10.02 -2.88
N PRO A 436 -16.84 9.25 -3.98
CA PRO A 436 -17.98 8.34 -4.13
C PRO A 436 -18.11 7.35 -2.97
N LYS A 437 -19.35 7.01 -2.63
CA LYS A 437 -19.69 5.97 -1.64
C LYS A 437 -19.63 4.55 -2.24
N THR A 438 -19.51 4.44 -3.56
CA THR A 438 -19.39 3.20 -4.34
C THR A 438 -18.02 3.13 -4.98
N ARG A 439 -17.57 1.92 -5.30
CA ARG A 439 -16.38 1.74 -6.12
C ARG A 439 -16.68 2.13 -7.56
N GLU A 440 -15.76 2.89 -8.15
CA GLU A 440 -15.89 3.41 -9.51
C GLU A 440 -14.81 2.82 -10.42
N GLU A 441 -15.13 2.63 -11.71
CA GLU A 441 -14.15 2.18 -12.71
C GLU A 441 -13.09 3.27 -12.96
N TYR A 442 -13.51 4.53 -12.90
CA TYR A 442 -12.63 5.70 -13.02
C TYR A 442 -12.97 6.75 -11.96
N ILE A 443 -11.95 7.26 -11.31
CA ILE A 443 -12.01 8.33 -10.31
C ILE A 443 -11.19 9.49 -10.85
N SER A 444 -11.68 10.74 -10.76
CA SER A 444 -10.98 11.93 -11.29
C SER A 444 -9.57 12.15 -10.71
N CYS A 445 -9.30 11.63 -9.49
CA CYS A 445 -7.97 11.49 -8.91
C CYS A 445 -7.58 10.01 -8.92
N PHE A 446 -6.90 9.58 -9.98
CA PHE A 446 -6.67 8.16 -10.25
C PHE A 446 -5.36 7.62 -9.64
N CYS A 447 -4.84 8.23 -8.58
CA CYS A 447 -3.59 7.80 -7.94
C CYS A 447 -3.72 6.46 -7.18
N CYS A 448 -4.88 6.19 -6.58
CA CYS A 448 -5.12 4.98 -5.77
C CYS A 448 -5.26 3.69 -6.59
N PRO A 449 -5.99 3.64 -7.73
CA PRO A 449 -6.13 2.42 -8.48
C PRO A 449 -4.80 1.77 -8.93
N PRO A 450 -3.88 2.46 -9.62
CA PRO A 450 -2.61 1.86 -10.03
C PRO A 450 -1.69 1.58 -8.84
N ASN A 451 -1.81 2.34 -7.74
CA ASN A 451 -1.07 2.05 -6.51
C ASN A 451 -1.54 0.74 -5.87
N THR A 452 -2.86 0.51 -5.81
CA THR A 452 -3.45 -0.75 -5.33
C THR A 452 -3.04 -1.91 -6.23
N LEU A 453 -3.14 -1.71 -7.54
CA LEU A 453 -2.76 -2.72 -8.53
C LEU A 453 -1.32 -3.18 -8.34
N ARG A 454 -0.34 -2.24 -8.29
CA ARG A 454 1.06 -2.62 -8.10
C ARG A 454 1.28 -3.35 -6.78
N THR A 455 0.70 -2.86 -5.68
CA THR A 455 0.87 -3.44 -4.35
C THR A 455 0.40 -4.90 -4.29
N ILE A 456 -0.71 -5.23 -4.94
CA ILE A 456 -1.23 -6.60 -4.96
C ILE A 456 -0.48 -7.48 -5.96
N CYS A 457 -0.08 -6.94 -7.12
CA CYS A 457 0.77 -7.65 -8.07
C CYS A 457 2.18 -7.93 -7.52
N GLU A 458 2.59 -7.21 -6.48
CA GLU A 458 3.86 -7.35 -5.78
C GLU A 458 3.77 -8.11 -4.46
N ALA A 459 2.57 -8.50 -4.02
CA ALA A 459 2.33 -9.07 -2.69
C ALA A 459 3.20 -10.29 -2.37
N GLN A 460 3.55 -11.12 -3.37
CA GLN A 460 4.45 -12.25 -3.20
C GLN A 460 5.87 -11.85 -2.74
N ASN A 461 6.32 -10.62 -3.06
CA ASN A 461 7.64 -10.16 -2.64
C ASN A 461 7.70 -9.80 -1.15
N TYR A 462 6.54 -9.65 -0.49
CA TYR A 462 6.44 -9.45 0.96
C TYR A 462 6.31 -10.78 1.73
N ALA A 463 6.20 -11.92 1.07
CA ALA A 463 6.04 -13.22 1.73
C ALA A 463 7.30 -13.68 2.46
N TYR A 464 8.46 -13.43 1.86
CA TYR A 464 9.74 -13.91 2.39
C TYR A 464 10.81 -12.82 2.30
N THR A 465 11.69 -12.83 3.29
CA THR A 465 12.96 -12.11 3.26
C THR A 465 14.11 -13.04 3.63
N VAL A 466 15.31 -12.67 3.26
CA VAL A 466 16.51 -13.49 3.44
C VAL A 466 17.70 -12.64 3.90
N ASN A 467 18.68 -13.32 4.51
CA ASN A 467 20.06 -12.86 4.59
C ASN A 467 21.00 -14.02 4.30
N ASP A 468 22.26 -13.91 4.69
CA ASP A 468 23.24 -14.96 4.41
C ASP A 468 22.86 -16.34 4.95
N SER A 469 22.13 -16.46 6.05
CA SER A 469 21.90 -17.73 6.74
C SER A 469 20.46 -17.94 7.21
N THR A 470 19.58 -17.00 6.93
CA THR A 470 18.23 -17.01 7.47
C THR A 470 17.18 -16.78 6.38
N LEU A 471 16.11 -17.54 6.48
CA LEU A 471 14.85 -17.33 5.76
C LEU A 471 13.79 -16.88 6.77
N TRP A 472 13.15 -15.72 6.52
CA TRP A 472 11.98 -15.27 7.26
C TRP A 472 10.72 -15.49 6.43
N CYS A 473 9.69 -16.08 7.04
CA CYS A 473 8.33 -16.11 6.53
C CYS A 473 7.53 -14.97 7.15
N ASN A 474 7.23 -13.93 6.37
CA ASN A 474 6.56 -12.71 6.83
C ASN A 474 5.06 -12.72 6.56
N LEU A 475 4.63 -13.28 5.41
CA LEU A 475 3.23 -13.48 5.05
C LEU A 475 2.98 -14.95 4.72
N TYR A 476 1.79 -15.42 5.02
CA TYR A 476 1.37 -16.79 4.75
C TYR A 476 0.42 -16.86 3.56
N GLY A 477 0.63 -17.87 2.70
CA GLY A 477 -0.17 -18.13 1.50
C GLY A 477 0.43 -19.28 0.68
N ASP A 478 -0.41 -19.98 -0.04
CA ASP A 478 0.07 -21.06 -0.93
C ASP A 478 1.09 -20.52 -1.91
N SER A 479 2.34 -20.95 -1.76
CA SER A 479 3.46 -20.38 -2.53
C SER A 479 4.60 -21.36 -2.76
N GLU A 480 5.39 -21.04 -3.77
CA GLU A 480 6.68 -21.64 -4.05
C GLU A 480 7.74 -20.55 -4.05
N LEU A 481 8.79 -20.72 -3.22
CA LEU A 481 9.99 -19.88 -3.19
C LEU A 481 11.16 -20.63 -3.81
N ARG A 482 11.89 -19.97 -4.73
CA ARG A 482 13.20 -20.41 -5.22
C ARG A 482 14.18 -19.25 -5.16
N THR A 483 15.17 -19.34 -4.29
CA THR A 483 16.14 -18.27 -4.03
C THR A 483 17.52 -18.82 -3.68
N SER A 484 18.42 -17.94 -3.29
CA SER A 484 19.72 -18.31 -2.70
C SER A 484 19.95 -17.50 -1.42
N LEU A 485 20.52 -18.14 -0.42
CA LEU A 485 21.04 -17.46 0.76
C LEU A 485 22.47 -17.00 0.49
N GLY A 486 22.75 -15.71 0.67
CA GLY A 486 24.04 -15.15 0.28
C GLY A 486 24.37 -15.44 -1.19
N LYS A 487 25.66 -15.53 -1.52
CA LYS A 487 26.11 -15.55 -2.93
C LYS A 487 25.89 -16.85 -3.69
N LYS A 488 25.68 -18.02 -3.05
CA LYS A 488 25.65 -19.31 -3.77
C LYS A 488 24.97 -20.46 -3.00
N ARG A 489 24.07 -20.24 -2.09
CA ARG A 489 23.41 -21.28 -1.30
C ARG A 489 21.97 -21.47 -1.76
N PRO A 490 21.67 -22.38 -2.71
CA PRO A 490 20.34 -22.52 -3.25
C PRO A 490 19.35 -22.97 -2.16
N LEU A 491 18.17 -22.38 -2.18
CA LEU A 491 17.08 -22.70 -1.27
C LEU A 491 15.76 -22.70 -2.05
N ALA A 492 14.99 -23.78 -1.89
CA ALA A 492 13.63 -23.81 -2.39
C ALA A 492 12.69 -24.38 -1.32
N VAL A 493 11.56 -23.70 -1.12
CA VAL A 493 10.54 -24.05 -0.13
C VAL A 493 9.17 -23.92 -0.77
N THR A 494 8.26 -24.87 -0.48
CA THR A 494 6.83 -24.71 -0.77
C THR A 494 6.08 -24.42 0.51
N GLN A 495 5.02 -23.64 0.42
CA GLN A 495 4.11 -23.34 1.51
C GLN A 495 2.68 -23.69 1.09
N HIS A 496 1.96 -24.47 1.94
CA HIS A 496 0.56 -24.82 1.77
C HIS A 496 -0.23 -24.40 2.99
N THR A 497 -1.34 -23.70 2.77
CA THR A 497 -2.15 -23.16 3.86
C THR A 497 -3.53 -22.71 3.39
N GLY A 498 -4.52 -22.79 4.28
CA GLY A 498 -5.83 -22.12 4.10
C GLY A 498 -5.87 -20.67 4.58
N TYR A 499 -4.72 -20.08 4.91
CA TYR A 499 -4.62 -18.70 5.39
C TYR A 499 -5.21 -17.69 4.38
N PRO A 500 -5.98 -16.70 4.78
CA PRO A 500 -6.20 -16.14 6.14
C PRO A 500 -7.38 -16.76 6.92
N TYR A 501 -7.97 -17.86 6.46
CA TYR A 501 -9.15 -18.47 7.07
C TYR A 501 -8.83 -19.74 7.88
N ASP A 502 -7.60 -20.24 7.78
CA ASP A 502 -7.11 -21.37 8.56
C ASP A 502 -5.71 -21.02 9.10
N GLY A 503 -5.47 -21.36 10.37
CA GLY A 503 -4.19 -21.08 11.06
C GLY A 503 -3.07 -22.03 10.72
N LYS A 504 -3.34 -23.12 10.00
CA LYS A 504 -2.36 -24.15 9.69
C LYS A 504 -1.53 -23.78 8.48
N VAL A 505 -0.20 -23.75 8.66
CA VAL A 505 0.80 -23.51 7.61
C VAL A 505 1.75 -24.70 7.53
N VAL A 506 1.93 -25.26 6.35
CA VAL A 506 2.86 -26.37 6.09
C VAL A 506 3.95 -25.88 5.15
N LEU A 507 5.20 -25.86 5.63
CA LEU A 507 6.38 -25.53 4.84
C LEU A 507 7.17 -26.80 4.53
N LYS A 508 7.57 -26.98 3.28
CA LYS A 508 8.38 -28.12 2.87
C LYS A 508 9.63 -27.66 2.13
N PHE A 509 10.78 -28.11 2.59
CA PHE A 509 12.05 -27.85 1.93
C PHE A 509 12.20 -28.71 0.69
N VAL A 510 12.37 -28.08 -0.48
CA VAL A 510 12.54 -28.74 -1.78
C VAL A 510 14.03 -28.82 -2.14
N GLU A 511 14.77 -27.74 -1.86
CA GLU A 511 16.22 -27.63 -2.06
C GLU A 511 16.86 -26.90 -0.88
N THR A 512 18.03 -27.37 -0.45
CA THR A 512 18.73 -26.80 0.70
C THR A 512 20.25 -26.80 0.47
N PRO A 513 21.00 -25.85 1.06
CA PRO A 513 22.45 -25.90 1.09
C PRO A 513 22.95 -27.18 1.79
N LYS A 514 24.02 -27.77 1.25
CA LYS A 514 24.54 -29.04 1.77
C LYS A 514 25.34 -28.82 3.05
N LYS A 515 24.97 -29.52 4.14
CA LYS A 515 25.70 -29.58 5.43
C LYS A 515 25.89 -28.23 6.11
N GLU A 516 25.03 -27.26 5.87
CA GLU A 516 25.08 -25.95 6.50
C GLU A 516 23.81 -25.68 7.31
N ASP A 517 23.97 -25.07 8.47
CA ASP A 517 22.86 -24.60 9.28
C ASP A 517 22.17 -23.42 8.60
N ILE A 518 20.85 -23.49 8.51
CA ILE A 518 19.97 -22.38 8.12
C ILE A 518 18.97 -22.15 9.24
N THR A 519 18.69 -20.90 9.53
CA THR A 519 17.60 -20.49 10.40
C THR A 519 16.34 -20.25 9.58
N LEU A 520 15.25 -20.94 9.91
CA LEU A 520 13.91 -20.62 9.47
C LEU A 520 13.23 -19.80 10.58
N ASN A 521 12.78 -18.59 10.26
CA ASN A 521 12.01 -17.73 11.13
C ASN A 521 10.54 -17.72 10.68
N LEU A 522 9.65 -18.17 11.56
CA LEU A 522 8.21 -18.15 11.36
C LEU A 522 7.62 -16.98 12.12
N ARG A 523 6.96 -16.06 11.44
CA ARG A 523 6.33 -14.91 12.10
C ARG A 523 5.13 -15.36 12.93
N VAL A 524 5.08 -14.94 14.19
CA VAL A 524 3.91 -15.06 15.06
C VAL A 524 3.13 -13.74 14.99
N PRO A 525 1.96 -13.71 14.34
CA PRO A 525 1.16 -12.49 14.25
C PRO A 525 0.71 -11.97 15.63
N SER A 526 0.41 -10.67 15.73
CA SER A 526 -0.08 -10.02 16.97
C SER A 526 -1.35 -10.67 17.54
N TRP A 527 -2.17 -11.24 16.67
CA TRP A 527 -3.42 -11.92 17.05
C TRP A 527 -3.21 -13.37 17.53
N CYS A 528 -2.01 -13.95 17.38
CA CYS A 528 -1.74 -15.35 17.69
C CYS A 528 -1.13 -15.53 19.08
N ASP A 529 -1.97 -15.87 20.07
CA ASP A 529 -1.51 -16.13 21.45
C ASP A 529 -1.02 -17.55 21.65
N LYS A 530 -1.46 -18.50 20.82
CA LYS A 530 -1.16 -19.92 20.93
C LYS A 530 -0.89 -20.51 19.55
N ALA A 531 0.15 -21.29 19.47
CA ALA A 531 0.45 -22.08 18.28
C ALA A 531 1.25 -23.31 18.65
N THR A 532 1.31 -24.25 17.72
CA THR A 532 2.20 -25.43 17.80
C THR A 532 3.11 -25.45 16.59
N VAL A 533 4.33 -25.95 16.80
CA VAL A 533 5.28 -26.21 15.72
C VAL A 533 5.72 -27.66 15.78
N SER A 534 5.76 -28.32 14.63
CA SER A 534 6.38 -29.63 14.50
C SER A 534 7.29 -29.69 13.28
N VAL A 535 8.33 -30.52 13.36
CA VAL A 535 9.26 -30.78 12.26
C VAL A 535 9.29 -32.29 11.99
N ASN A 536 8.94 -32.67 10.75
CA ASN A 536 8.82 -34.06 10.35
C ASN A 536 7.92 -34.87 11.31
N GLY A 537 6.79 -34.28 11.71
CA GLY A 537 5.81 -34.85 12.62
C GLY A 537 6.22 -34.89 14.10
N LYS A 538 7.39 -34.35 14.45
CA LYS A 538 7.85 -34.26 15.85
C LYS A 538 7.61 -32.88 16.41
N PRO A 539 6.90 -32.75 17.55
CA PRO A 539 6.71 -31.45 18.19
C PRO A 539 8.04 -30.78 18.56
N GLU A 540 8.11 -29.48 18.33
CA GLU A 540 9.22 -28.61 18.76
C GLU A 540 8.83 -27.84 20.03
N ALA A 541 9.72 -27.77 20.98
CA ALA A 541 9.53 -26.96 22.17
C ALA A 541 9.88 -25.50 21.85
N VAL A 542 8.89 -24.72 21.47
CA VAL A 542 9.03 -23.31 21.10
C VAL A 542 8.25 -22.40 22.04
N SER A 543 8.74 -21.18 22.24
CA SER A 543 7.97 -20.12 22.88
C SER A 543 7.16 -19.38 21.81
N VAL A 544 5.86 -19.27 22.03
CA VAL A 544 4.96 -18.50 21.18
C VAL A 544 4.73 -17.14 21.82
N THR A 545 5.23 -16.10 21.18
CA THR A 545 5.07 -14.71 21.63
C THR A 545 4.51 -13.91 20.47
N PRO A 546 3.33 -13.26 20.60
CA PRO A 546 2.82 -12.36 19.57
C PRO A 546 3.85 -11.30 19.16
N ASP A 547 3.78 -10.83 17.93
CA ASP A 547 4.70 -9.85 17.34
C ASP A 547 6.19 -10.28 17.36
N SER A 548 6.45 -11.57 17.18
CA SER A 548 7.82 -12.12 17.20
C SER A 548 8.05 -13.15 16.08
N TYR A 549 9.25 -13.70 16.04
CA TYR A 549 9.59 -14.86 15.20
C TYR A 549 9.94 -16.08 16.04
N ILE A 550 9.41 -17.25 15.67
CA ILE A 550 9.90 -18.54 16.13
C ILE A 550 11.08 -18.93 15.23
N SER A 551 12.25 -19.13 15.82
CA SER A 551 13.49 -19.45 15.12
C SER A 551 13.81 -20.95 15.21
N LEU A 552 13.93 -21.60 14.06
CA LEU A 552 14.30 -23.01 13.93
C LEU A 552 15.65 -23.12 13.21
N ARG A 553 16.74 -23.36 13.93
CA ARG A 553 18.09 -23.49 13.37
C ARG A 553 18.52 -24.94 13.28
N ARG A 554 18.83 -25.41 12.07
CA ARG A 554 19.35 -26.77 11.83
C ARG A 554 19.90 -26.94 10.41
N VAL A 555 20.54 -28.07 10.16
CA VAL A 555 20.85 -28.53 8.80
C VAL A 555 19.60 -29.14 8.19
N TRP A 556 18.93 -28.38 7.34
CA TRP A 556 17.74 -28.81 6.63
C TRP A 556 18.09 -29.74 5.48
N LYS A 557 17.16 -30.64 5.14
CA LYS A 557 17.29 -31.57 4.03
C LYS A 557 16.08 -31.44 3.10
N PRO A 558 16.25 -31.68 1.79
CA PRO A 558 15.10 -31.83 0.91
C PRO A 558 14.13 -32.90 1.44
N GLY A 559 12.85 -32.53 1.51
CA GLY A 559 11.77 -33.35 2.09
C GLY A 559 11.44 -33.04 3.55
N ASP A 560 12.27 -32.27 4.28
CA ASP A 560 11.91 -31.83 5.63
C ASP A 560 10.66 -30.94 5.58
N GLU A 561 9.76 -31.19 6.52
CA GLU A 561 8.46 -30.53 6.64
C GLU A 561 8.32 -29.84 7.99
N VAL A 562 7.85 -28.61 7.98
CA VAL A 562 7.52 -27.84 9.16
C VAL A 562 6.03 -27.53 9.14
N VAL A 563 5.32 -27.92 10.19
CA VAL A 563 3.93 -27.55 10.40
C VAL A 563 3.86 -26.52 11.51
N PHE A 564 3.33 -25.35 11.18
CA PHE A 564 3.04 -24.27 12.13
C PHE A 564 1.52 -24.09 12.18
N ASP A 565 0.92 -24.31 13.34
CA ASP A 565 -0.54 -24.31 13.53
C ASP A 565 -0.91 -23.28 14.59
N MET A 566 -1.55 -22.20 14.15
CA MET A 566 -1.92 -21.02 14.91
C MET A 566 -3.38 -21.09 15.36
N ASP A 567 -3.67 -20.80 16.64
CA ASP A 567 -5.02 -20.69 17.17
C ASP A 567 -5.75 -19.45 16.60
N MET A 568 -6.52 -19.67 15.54
CA MET A 568 -7.24 -18.63 14.79
C MET A 568 -8.69 -18.54 15.28
N ARG A 569 -8.91 -17.89 16.40
CA ARG A 569 -10.26 -17.69 16.98
C ARG A 569 -10.84 -16.31 16.64
N THR A 570 -12.16 -16.22 16.60
CA THR A 570 -12.88 -14.94 16.52
C THR A 570 -12.74 -14.18 17.84
N ARG A 571 -12.50 -12.87 17.75
CA ARG A 571 -12.27 -11.96 18.88
C ARG A 571 -13.14 -10.72 18.75
N LEU A 572 -13.66 -10.25 19.88
CA LEU A 572 -14.25 -8.93 20.05
C LEU A 572 -13.16 -7.99 20.57
N LEU A 573 -12.96 -6.87 19.89
CA LEU A 573 -11.95 -5.88 20.23
C LEU A 573 -12.61 -4.54 20.54
N GLU A 574 -12.23 -3.93 21.66
CA GLU A 574 -12.57 -2.57 22.03
C GLU A 574 -11.45 -1.61 21.64
N SER A 575 -11.77 -0.37 21.32
CA SER A 575 -10.78 0.67 21.10
C SER A 575 -10.33 1.31 22.42
N ASN A 576 -9.21 2.06 22.37
CA ASN A 576 -8.83 2.91 23.50
C ASN A 576 -9.98 3.85 23.87
N PRO A 577 -10.33 4.01 25.17
CA PRO A 577 -11.44 4.86 25.62
C PRO A 577 -11.38 6.33 25.20
N LEU A 578 -10.19 6.80 24.77
CA LEU A 578 -9.99 8.16 24.24
C LEU A 578 -10.49 8.31 22.80
N VAL A 579 -10.77 7.20 22.10
CA VAL A 579 -11.45 7.24 20.79
C VAL A 579 -12.95 7.37 21.05
N GLU A 580 -13.47 8.59 21.04
CA GLU A 580 -14.83 8.90 21.47
C GLU A 580 -15.89 8.21 20.62
N GLU A 581 -15.68 8.12 19.30
CA GLU A 581 -16.67 7.57 18.35
C GLU A 581 -16.88 6.06 18.46
N THR A 582 -15.97 5.34 19.10
CA THR A 582 -16.05 3.88 19.27
C THR A 582 -16.22 3.42 20.72
N ARG A 583 -16.53 4.36 21.63
CA ARG A 583 -16.84 4.01 23.03
C ARG A 583 -18.04 3.09 23.09
N ASN A 584 -17.92 2.01 23.88
CA ASN A 584 -18.94 0.96 24.00
C ASN A 584 -19.28 0.29 22.64
N HIS A 585 -18.37 0.29 21.70
CA HIS A 585 -18.46 -0.48 20.47
C HIS A 585 -17.38 -1.56 20.43
N VAL A 586 -17.63 -2.59 19.67
CA VAL A 586 -16.68 -3.65 19.38
C VAL A 586 -16.51 -3.82 17.88
N ALA A 587 -15.29 -4.17 17.50
CA ALA A 587 -14.99 -4.70 16.18
C ALA A 587 -14.74 -6.20 16.27
N VAL A 588 -15.14 -6.94 15.24
CA VAL A 588 -14.93 -8.38 15.15
C VAL A 588 -13.71 -8.66 14.29
N LYS A 589 -12.77 -9.43 14.83
CA LYS A 589 -11.55 -9.84 14.11
C LYS A 589 -11.34 -11.34 14.24
N ARG A 590 -10.92 -12.01 13.14
CA ARG A 590 -10.51 -13.41 13.13
C ARG A 590 -9.23 -13.56 12.31
N GLY A 591 -8.15 -14.02 12.93
CA GLY A 591 -6.83 -13.97 12.33
C GLY A 591 -6.47 -12.54 11.90
N PRO A 592 -5.96 -12.31 10.69
CA PRO A 592 -5.63 -10.98 10.17
C PRO A 592 -6.86 -10.19 9.70
N ILE A 593 -8.02 -10.83 9.52
CA ILE A 593 -9.21 -10.24 8.90
C ILE A 593 -10.05 -9.47 9.92
N VAL A 594 -10.36 -8.23 9.60
CA VAL A 594 -11.40 -7.42 10.25
C VAL A 594 -12.72 -7.68 9.54
N TYR A 595 -13.79 -7.83 10.29
CA TYR A 595 -15.13 -8.08 9.76
C TYR A 595 -16.01 -6.83 9.88
N CYS A 596 -16.99 -6.73 9.01
CA CYS A 596 -18.01 -5.69 9.06
C CYS A 596 -19.40 -6.28 8.82
N LEU A 597 -20.42 -5.55 9.25
CA LEU A 597 -21.81 -5.85 8.97
C LEU A 597 -22.31 -4.97 7.83
N GLU A 598 -22.94 -5.56 6.81
CA GLU A 598 -23.72 -4.83 5.81
C GLU A 598 -25.22 -4.94 6.16
N SER A 599 -26.01 -3.90 5.87
CA SER A 599 -27.45 -3.87 6.22
C SER A 599 -28.24 -4.98 5.55
N ILE A 600 -27.80 -5.50 4.42
CA ILE A 600 -28.41 -6.64 3.71
C ILE A 600 -28.19 -7.98 4.41
N ASP A 601 -27.28 -8.06 5.37
CA ASP A 601 -26.95 -9.28 6.15
C ASP A 601 -27.64 -9.32 7.52
N ILE A 602 -28.61 -8.44 7.73
CA ILE A 602 -29.45 -8.42 8.93
C ILE A 602 -30.77 -9.11 8.61
N GLU A 603 -31.09 -10.17 9.34
CA GLU A 603 -32.37 -10.87 9.19
C GLU A 603 -33.54 -9.87 9.40
N ASP A 604 -34.62 -10.03 8.64
CA ASP A 604 -35.83 -9.16 8.69
C ASP A 604 -35.59 -7.70 8.21
N GLY A 605 -34.49 -7.36 7.56
CA GLY A 605 -34.24 -6.03 6.98
C GLY A 605 -34.24 -4.90 8.01
N LYS A 606 -33.73 -5.16 9.22
CA LYS A 606 -33.58 -4.16 10.27
C LYS A 606 -32.43 -3.20 9.97
N SER A 607 -32.48 -2.01 10.59
CA SER A 607 -31.41 -1.03 10.47
C SER A 607 -30.14 -1.52 11.15
N ILE A 608 -28.99 -1.22 10.54
CA ILE A 608 -27.68 -1.49 11.13
C ILE A 608 -27.49 -0.74 12.47
N ASP A 609 -28.15 0.40 12.64
CA ASP A 609 -28.10 1.23 13.85
C ASP A 609 -28.85 0.61 15.04
N ASP A 610 -29.69 -0.40 14.78
CA ASP A 610 -30.43 -1.11 15.81
C ASP A 610 -29.68 -2.34 16.35
N VAL A 611 -28.57 -2.74 15.69
CA VAL A 611 -27.83 -3.96 16.02
C VAL A 611 -26.84 -3.73 17.14
N LEU A 612 -26.91 -4.57 18.20
CA LEU A 612 -25.94 -4.59 19.30
C LEU A 612 -25.35 -5.99 19.43
N ILE A 613 -24.02 -6.06 19.52
CA ILE A 613 -23.30 -7.34 19.70
C ILE A 613 -23.22 -7.66 21.19
N PRO A 614 -23.73 -8.84 21.66
CA PRO A 614 -23.52 -9.28 23.03
C PRO A 614 -22.04 -9.49 23.37
N ALA A 615 -21.62 -9.15 24.58
CA ALA A 615 -20.23 -9.36 25.01
C ALA A 615 -19.81 -10.85 25.03
N ASP A 616 -20.81 -11.73 25.17
CA ASP A 616 -20.66 -13.19 25.13
C ASP A 616 -21.08 -13.81 23.79
N ALA A 617 -21.15 -13.00 22.73
CA ALA A 617 -21.56 -13.47 21.40
C ALA A 617 -20.71 -14.66 20.94
N ALA A 618 -21.37 -15.75 20.59
CA ALA A 618 -20.77 -16.89 19.94
C ALA A 618 -20.88 -16.75 18.42
N PHE A 619 -19.76 -16.89 17.73
CA PHE A 619 -19.69 -16.80 16.28
C PHE A 619 -19.56 -18.19 15.66
N THR A 620 -20.32 -18.43 14.59
CA THR A 620 -20.21 -19.63 13.75
C THR A 620 -19.63 -19.25 12.40
N GLU A 621 -18.61 -19.96 11.98
CA GLU A 621 -18.00 -19.77 10.66
C GLU A 621 -18.92 -20.33 9.57
N LYS A 622 -19.03 -19.58 8.47
CA LYS A 622 -19.88 -19.92 7.33
C LYS A 622 -19.15 -19.60 6.03
N ASP A 623 -18.94 -20.58 5.19
CA ASP A 623 -18.42 -20.35 3.86
C ASP A 623 -19.46 -19.67 2.99
N ILE A 624 -19.09 -18.55 2.40
CA ILE A 624 -19.91 -17.78 1.47
C ILE A 624 -19.13 -17.46 0.20
N THR A 625 -19.87 -17.09 -0.82
CA THR A 625 -19.29 -16.59 -2.09
C THR A 625 -19.91 -15.23 -2.40
N ILE A 626 -19.06 -14.23 -2.62
CA ILE A 626 -19.44 -12.90 -3.09
C ILE A 626 -18.68 -12.66 -4.39
N ASP A 627 -19.39 -12.33 -5.45
CA ASP A 627 -18.81 -12.02 -6.77
C ASP A 627 -17.75 -13.05 -7.24
N GLY A 628 -18.08 -14.35 -7.07
CA GLY A 628 -17.20 -15.47 -7.41
C GLY A 628 -16.06 -15.75 -6.44
N SER A 629 -15.80 -14.89 -5.45
CA SER A 629 -14.74 -15.07 -4.46
C SER A 629 -15.25 -15.80 -3.21
N ARG A 630 -14.58 -16.86 -2.82
CA ARG A 630 -14.88 -17.61 -1.59
C ARG A 630 -14.28 -16.91 -0.39
N MET A 631 -15.03 -16.89 0.72
CA MET A 631 -14.58 -16.33 1.98
C MET A 631 -15.34 -16.93 3.16
N THR A 632 -14.76 -16.83 4.36
CA THR A 632 -15.42 -17.22 5.60
C THR A 632 -16.10 -16.01 6.20
N ALA A 633 -17.42 -16.05 6.32
CA ALA A 633 -18.25 -15.11 7.07
C ALA A 633 -18.46 -15.61 8.51
N LEU A 634 -18.91 -14.72 9.39
CA LEU A 634 -19.17 -15.00 10.79
C LEU A 634 -20.63 -14.71 11.11
N GLU A 635 -21.37 -15.75 11.47
CA GLU A 635 -22.78 -15.65 11.84
C GLU A 635 -22.94 -15.61 13.38
N THR A 636 -23.77 -14.72 13.90
CA THR A 636 -24.09 -14.64 15.34
C THR A 636 -25.50 -14.14 15.58
N MET A 637 -25.99 -14.33 16.81
CA MET A 637 -27.21 -13.71 17.29
C MET A 637 -26.87 -12.39 17.99
N ALA A 638 -27.33 -11.29 17.39
CA ALA A 638 -27.26 -9.95 17.95
C ALA A 638 -28.55 -9.58 18.70
N ARG A 639 -28.51 -8.52 19.50
CA ARG A 639 -29.70 -7.91 20.08
C ARG A 639 -30.14 -6.75 19.20
N LEU A 640 -31.45 -6.48 19.17
CA LEU A 640 -32.03 -5.32 18.52
C LEU A 640 -32.44 -4.28 19.54
N ALA A 641 -31.89 -3.09 19.45
CA ALA A 641 -32.42 -1.94 20.17
C ALA A 641 -33.75 -1.48 19.54
N ASP A 642 -34.71 -1.12 20.35
CA ASP A 642 -35.91 -0.42 19.90
C ASP A 642 -35.55 1.07 19.74
N ASN A 643 -35.05 1.42 18.58
CA ASN A 643 -34.64 2.79 18.32
C ASN A 643 -35.77 3.73 17.93
N GLY A 644 -37.01 3.25 17.73
CA GLY A 644 -38.19 4.08 17.47
C GLY A 644 -37.94 5.16 16.40
N ASP A 645 -38.75 6.22 16.42
CA ASP A 645 -38.66 7.32 15.49
C ASP A 645 -37.77 8.46 16.04
N TRP A 646 -36.73 8.85 15.27
CA TRP A 646 -35.83 9.97 15.55
C TRP A 646 -36.24 11.28 14.88
N THR A 647 -37.34 11.29 14.08
CA THR A 647 -37.79 12.46 13.34
C THR A 647 -37.98 13.67 14.27
N GLY A 648 -37.23 14.73 14.03
CA GLY A 648 -37.30 15.96 14.82
C GLY A 648 -36.72 15.89 16.24
N LYS A 649 -35.99 14.79 16.58
CA LYS A 649 -35.42 14.59 17.91
C LYS A 649 -33.90 14.48 17.83
N LEU A 650 -33.21 15.19 18.74
CA LEU A 650 -31.79 15.05 18.97
C LEU A 650 -31.49 14.11 20.16
N TYR A 651 -32.36 14.06 21.12
CA TYR A 651 -32.28 13.20 22.32
C TYR A 651 -33.62 12.51 22.57
N ARG A 652 -33.58 11.33 23.18
CA ARG A 652 -34.74 10.58 23.65
C ARG A 652 -34.39 9.68 24.83
N GLU A 653 -35.37 9.12 25.49
CA GLU A 653 -35.16 8.07 26.48
C GLU A 653 -34.66 6.78 25.82
N VAL A 654 -33.83 6.03 26.54
CA VAL A 654 -33.26 4.77 26.07
C VAL A 654 -34.40 3.74 25.91
N GLY A 655 -34.46 3.12 24.73
CA GLY A 655 -35.40 2.00 24.45
C GLY A 655 -34.90 0.66 25.01
N SER A 656 -35.76 -0.36 24.93
CA SER A 656 -35.38 -1.74 25.27
C SER A 656 -34.57 -2.40 24.17
N ALA A 657 -33.84 -3.48 24.50
CA ALA A 657 -33.09 -4.31 23.56
C ALA A 657 -33.39 -5.81 23.77
N ASP A 658 -34.69 -6.14 23.90
CA ASP A 658 -35.16 -7.47 24.30
C ASP A 658 -35.28 -8.46 23.11
N LYS A 659 -35.23 -7.97 21.89
CA LYS A 659 -35.32 -8.80 20.66
C LYS A 659 -33.96 -9.24 20.22
N SER A 660 -33.90 -10.42 19.62
CA SER A 660 -32.68 -10.94 18.96
C SER A 660 -32.86 -11.00 17.46
N VAL A 661 -31.78 -10.84 16.74
CA VAL A 661 -31.71 -10.94 15.28
C VAL A 661 -30.45 -11.71 14.88
N ARG A 662 -30.57 -12.50 13.84
CA ARG A 662 -29.39 -13.13 13.24
C ARG A 662 -28.70 -12.14 12.32
N VAL A 663 -27.38 -12.04 12.44
CA VAL A 663 -26.53 -11.20 11.57
C VAL A 663 -25.36 -12.01 11.03
N THR A 664 -24.96 -11.70 9.80
CA THR A 664 -23.78 -12.30 9.16
C THR A 664 -22.77 -11.21 8.88
N LEU A 665 -21.59 -11.30 9.50
CA LEU A 665 -20.49 -10.38 9.25
C LEU A 665 -19.60 -10.94 8.14
N ILE A 666 -19.19 -10.08 7.23
CA ILE A 666 -18.30 -10.43 6.12
C ILE A 666 -16.93 -9.78 6.31
N PRO A 667 -15.86 -10.30 5.65
CA PRO A 667 -14.56 -9.63 5.64
C PRO A 667 -14.67 -8.18 5.16
N TYR A 668 -14.05 -7.24 5.87
CA TYR A 668 -14.09 -5.81 5.53
C TYR A 668 -13.58 -5.54 4.11
N TYR A 669 -12.60 -6.26 3.59
CA TYR A 669 -12.14 -6.07 2.22
C TYR A 669 -13.23 -6.37 1.16
N ALA A 670 -14.28 -7.12 1.52
CA ALA A 670 -15.32 -7.56 0.59
C ALA A 670 -16.56 -6.66 0.59
N TRP A 671 -16.69 -5.69 1.51
CA TRP A 671 -17.87 -4.83 1.57
C TRP A 671 -18.08 -4.03 0.27
N GLY A 672 -19.33 -3.68 -0.03
CA GLY A 672 -19.70 -2.88 -1.19
C GLY A 672 -19.47 -3.57 -2.55
N ASN A 673 -19.38 -4.91 -2.59
CA ASN A 673 -19.35 -5.70 -3.82
C ASN A 673 -20.70 -6.34 -4.18
N ARG A 674 -21.72 -6.13 -3.35
CA ARG A 674 -23.09 -6.56 -3.59
C ARG A 674 -23.99 -5.35 -3.84
N ASP A 675 -25.29 -5.53 -3.72
CA ASP A 675 -26.25 -4.43 -3.80
C ASP A 675 -25.91 -3.32 -2.79
N LYS A 676 -26.39 -2.11 -3.08
CA LYS A 676 -26.18 -0.95 -2.21
C LYS A 676 -26.64 -1.26 -0.78
N ALA A 677 -25.74 -1.13 0.16
CA ALA A 677 -25.95 -1.40 1.57
C ALA A 677 -25.23 -0.39 2.45
N GLU A 678 -25.78 -0.11 3.62
CA GLU A 678 -25.02 0.52 4.70
C GLU A 678 -24.01 -0.49 5.26
N MET A 679 -22.92 -0.01 5.85
CA MET A 679 -21.86 -0.85 6.40
C MET A 679 -21.33 -0.28 7.72
N SER A 680 -21.00 -1.16 8.68
CA SER A 680 -20.25 -0.77 9.87
C SER A 680 -19.25 -1.84 10.30
N VAL A 681 -18.05 -1.40 10.65
CA VAL A 681 -17.01 -2.21 11.30
C VAL A 681 -17.21 -2.23 12.81
N TRP A 682 -17.51 -1.06 13.38
CA TRP A 682 -17.75 -0.92 14.82
C TRP A 682 -19.23 -1.01 15.12
N LEU A 683 -19.59 -1.97 15.96
CA LEU A 683 -20.98 -2.23 16.36
C LEU A 683 -21.14 -1.98 17.86
N PRO A 684 -22.26 -1.39 18.31
CA PRO A 684 -22.52 -1.18 19.72
C PRO A 684 -22.47 -2.49 20.52
N LEU A 685 -21.88 -2.42 21.71
CA LEU A 685 -21.75 -3.55 22.62
C LEU A 685 -22.95 -3.61 23.55
N SER A 686 -23.59 -4.78 23.64
CA SER A 686 -24.57 -5.10 24.69
C SER A 686 -23.91 -5.93 25.80
N ARG A 687 -23.82 -5.38 26.99
CA ARG A 687 -23.30 -6.06 28.19
C ARG A 687 -24.41 -6.80 28.94
#